data_7c8a6b3a87bffacaa487fae5849c8cba
#
_entry.id   7c8a6b3a87bffacaa487fae5849c8cba
#
_cell.length_a   1.000
_cell.length_b   1.000
_cell.length_c   1.000
_cell.angle_alpha   90.00
_cell.angle_beta   90.00
_cell.angle_gamma   90.00
#
_symmetry.space_group_name_H-M   'P 1'
#
loop_
_entity.id
_entity.type
_entity.pdbx_description
1 polymer ?
#
loop_
_entity_poly.entity_id
_entity_poly.type
_entity_poly.pdbx_seq_one_letter_code
_entity_poly.pdbx_strand_id
1 'polypeptide(L)'
;MFLMYWRKAVLYCCAAVCACYAQAQQDSSWMQHKRVPNQPLFKVQLPDYKVSPLTGMTRKHWQDAALYLLTGAFSYIDTMEDPMQFPKQPGKSYPGRQSAVVTEKLEGFCRTLFVAAPLLRENPDLTVHGIKVGDYYRHQLIKLITPGAETYVKPRSSTMGPSQTLVEFGGLAVSLFSIPEILWDPLTQQQKDTLAHTMISYGDGPTIGSNWKFFNIFVLSFFKEKGYAVNENLLKEYLDKTLDHYRGDGWYNDAPAYDYYSMWAFQMYGTLWSEFFGKKHYPEYAKRFAANFGDLKDNYPYMFSRNGEMIMWGRSIAYRMGAIVPFPLMGLHEDAAVNYGWMRRIASGSVLQFLQNPDFLKDNVPTLGFYGAFDPAVQSYSCRGSAFWMGKAFLGLLVPAGSKFWTATENEGAWAQELKKGKVYNKLEDSSHILITDYPNIGAAEIRAWCHVKAVGAWEPFRSSENYNRLSYNSAFPWQADDSIGTVAMNYVFKNSRNQWEPARLYTYKKFEDGVYYRDLELETNSHIRLQLAEMPLPNGILRVDKNNSTEPVQVRLGHYALPQVKGAVKSVTRAGKGYTATIIDNGVYQLAMVPVKGWTKTEVVNSTGLHPVSEKSTVIDVSASWTTTEPAFHITLMLWKKSGDTWTEAELNPVTKATIAADGNSVTLLFKNGTTRIVKP
;
A
#
# COMPACT_ATOMS: atom_id res chain seq x y z
N MET A 1 51.23 1.88 34.22
CA MET A 1 50.99 2.79 33.10
C MET A 1 49.82 2.31 32.18
N PHE A 2 49.64 1.03 31.93
CA PHE A 2 48.53 0.48 31.11
C PHE A 2 47.12 0.64 31.73
N LEU A 3 46.95 0.54 33.02
CA LEU A 3 45.64 0.69 33.70
C LEU A 3 45.09 2.13 33.73
N MET A 4 45.94 3.14 33.58
CA MET A 4 45.53 4.55 33.57
C MET A 4 44.99 4.97 32.21
N TYR A 5 45.42 4.36 31.12
CA TYR A 5 44.88 4.62 29.77
C TYR A 5 43.53 3.98 29.55
N TRP A 6 43.26 2.81 30.10
CA TRP A 6 41.97 2.13 30.00
C TRP A 6 40.85 2.88 30.75
N ARG A 7 41.16 3.42 31.92
CA ARG A 7 40.16 4.25 32.66
C ARG A 7 39.83 5.57 31.95
N LYS A 8 40.77 6.18 31.28
CA LYS A 8 40.52 7.37 30.45
C LYS A 8 39.70 7.05 29.19
N ALA A 9 40.02 5.96 28.51
CA ALA A 9 39.24 5.52 27.33
C ALA A 9 37.79 5.16 27.66
N VAL A 10 37.56 4.44 28.77
CA VAL A 10 36.19 4.12 29.22
C VAL A 10 35.42 5.38 29.67
N LEU A 11 36.06 6.34 30.33
CA LEU A 11 35.44 7.60 30.71
C LEU A 11 35.13 8.46 29.45
N TYR A 12 35.99 8.46 28.43
CA TYR A 12 35.68 9.17 27.18
C TYR A 12 34.59 8.47 26.37
N CYS A 13 34.53 7.15 26.33
CA CYS A 13 33.41 6.43 25.72
C CYS A 13 32.08 6.63 26.47
N CYS A 14 32.10 6.58 27.82
CA CYS A 14 30.91 6.88 28.61
C CYS A 14 30.47 8.34 28.46
N ALA A 15 31.40 9.29 28.45
CA ALA A 15 31.09 10.70 28.24
C ALA A 15 30.55 10.96 26.81
N ALA A 16 31.09 10.30 25.77
CA ALA A 16 30.60 10.38 24.41
C ALA A 16 29.21 9.72 24.26
N VAL A 17 28.97 8.58 24.90
CA VAL A 17 27.67 7.93 24.92
C VAL A 17 26.66 8.75 25.71
N CYS A 18 27.03 9.34 26.87
CA CYS A 18 26.16 10.25 27.61
C CYS A 18 25.89 11.56 26.84
N ALA A 19 26.88 12.08 26.10
CA ALA A 19 26.69 13.26 25.25
C ALA A 19 25.80 12.95 24.06
N CYS A 20 25.91 11.77 23.45
CA CYS A 20 25.00 11.29 22.40
C CYS A 20 23.57 11.05 22.94
N TYR A 21 23.42 10.53 24.18
CA TYR A 21 22.11 10.41 24.82
C TYR A 21 21.52 11.78 25.21
N ALA A 22 22.34 12.70 25.72
CA ALA A 22 21.90 14.05 26.03
C ALA A 22 21.56 14.86 24.78
N GLN A 23 22.30 14.66 23.68
CA GLN A 23 21.98 15.25 22.38
C GLN A 23 20.73 14.64 21.75
N ALA A 24 20.53 13.32 21.88
CA ALA A 24 19.30 12.65 21.46
C ALA A 24 18.09 13.09 22.32
N GLN A 25 18.27 13.41 23.60
CA GLN A 25 17.21 13.99 24.46
C GLN A 25 16.96 15.48 24.16
N GLN A 26 17.99 16.26 23.78
CA GLN A 26 17.79 17.64 23.32
C GLN A 26 17.13 17.74 21.96
N ASP A 27 17.37 16.76 21.06
CA ASP A 27 16.75 16.71 19.73
C ASP A 27 15.26 16.33 19.76
N SER A 28 14.71 15.86 20.87
CA SER A 28 13.28 15.59 21.01
C SER A 28 12.45 16.80 21.43
N SER A 29 13.09 17.91 21.81
CA SER A 29 12.41 19.14 22.26
C SER A 29 11.62 19.86 21.14
N TRP A 30 11.91 19.56 19.87
CA TRP A 30 11.18 20.07 18.70
C TRP A 30 9.87 19.33 18.41
N MET A 31 9.65 18.15 19.01
CA MET A 31 8.40 17.43 18.86
C MET A 31 7.30 18.10 19.68
N GLN A 32 6.22 18.45 18.99
CA GLN A 32 5.05 18.98 19.65
C GLN A 32 4.36 17.90 20.49
N HIS A 33 3.79 18.29 21.59
CA HIS A 33 2.99 17.42 22.44
C HIS A 33 1.51 17.62 22.14
N LYS A 34 0.79 16.52 22.07
CA LYS A 34 -0.66 16.54 21.98
C LYS A 34 -1.28 17.27 23.18
N ARG A 35 -2.23 18.16 22.93
CA ARG A 35 -2.81 19.08 23.91
C ARG A 35 -4.25 18.71 24.31
N VAL A 36 -4.88 17.80 23.57
CA VAL A 36 -6.23 17.32 23.85
C VAL A 36 -6.25 15.81 24.07
N PRO A 37 -7.26 15.27 24.79
CA PRO A 37 -7.41 13.82 24.99
C PRO A 37 -7.50 13.05 23.67
N ASN A 38 -7.19 11.74 23.72
CA ASN A 38 -7.40 10.85 22.58
C ASN A 38 -8.85 10.84 22.15
N GLN A 39 -9.08 10.94 20.86
CA GLN A 39 -10.40 10.77 20.27
C GLN A 39 -10.91 9.33 20.49
N PRO A 40 -12.22 9.14 20.71
CA PRO A 40 -12.80 7.81 20.69
C PRO A 40 -12.66 7.19 19.28
N LEU A 41 -12.76 5.87 19.20
CA LEU A 41 -12.78 5.16 17.95
C LEU A 41 -13.91 5.68 17.05
N PHE A 42 -13.61 5.88 15.76
CA PHE A 42 -14.59 6.38 14.80
C PHE A 42 -15.82 5.47 14.72
N LYS A 43 -16.98 6.08 14.73
CA LYS A 43 -18.27 5.41 14.56
C LYS A 43 -19.13 6.18 13.58
N VAL A 44 -19.78 5.45 12.69
CA VAL A 44 -20.81 6.03 11.81
C VAL A 44 -21.99 6.44 12.68
N GLN A 45 -22.22 7.75 12.80
CA GLN A 45 -23.31 8.29 13.60
C GLN A 45 -24.59 8.34 12.76
N LEU A 46 -25.71 7.85 13.27
CA LEU A 46 -27.00 7.81 12.56
C LEU A 46 -26.84 7.20 11.14
N PRO A 47 -26.39 5.95 11.02
CA PRO A 47 -26.12 5.32 9.73
C PRO A 47 -27.38 5.29 8.86
N ASP A 48 -27.23 5.60 7.58
CA ASP A 48 -28.32 5.55 6.61
C ASP A 48 -28.31 4.23 5.84
N TYR A 49 -28.94 3.21 6.38
CA TYR A 49 -29.05 1.90 5.73
C TYR A 49 -30.04 1.87 4.56
N LYS A 50 -30.78 2.96 4.26
CA LYS A 50 -31.62 3.05 3.08
C LYS A 50 -30.78 3.28 1.82
N VAL A 51 -29.82 4.19 1.88
CA VAL A 51 -28.92 4.51 0.76
C VAL A 51 -27.67 3.62 0.79
N SER A 52 -27.19 3.28 1.98
CA SER A 52 -25.98 2.50 2.20
C SER A 52 -26.25 1.27 3.08
N PRO A 53 -26.99 0.27 2.58
CA PRO A 53 -27.47 -0.86 3.37
C PRO A 53 -26.35 -1.72 3.98
N LEU A 54 -25.12 -1.62 3.49
CA LEU A 54 -24.00 -2.44 3.92
C LEU A 54 -23.07 -1.69 4.90
N THR A 55 -22.80 -0.41 4.64
CA THR A 55 -21.89 0.39 5.49
C THR A 55 -22.60 1.43 6.35
N GLY A 56 -23.79 1.83 5.99
CA GLY A 56 -24.49 2.96 6.59
C GLY A 56 -23.88 4.32 6.23
N MET A 57 -22.80 4.35 5.43
CA MET A 57 -22.05 5.58 5.12
C MET A 57 -22.62 6.32 3.91
N THR A 58 -23.04 7.56 4.12
CA THR A 58 -23.36 8.53 3.07
C THR A 58 -22.23 9.54 2.90
N ARG A 59 -22.37 10.47 1.95
CA ARG A 59 -21.45 11.59 1.76
C ARG A 59 -21.21 12.39 3.06
N LYS A 60 -22.25 12.57 3.88
CA LYS A 60 -22.13 13.24 5.19
C LYS A 60 -21.18 12.47 6.13
N HIS A 61 -21.29 11.14 6.17
CA HIS A 61 -20.41 10.32 7.00
C HIS A 61 -18.95 10.32 6.50
N TRP A 62 -18.75 10.53 5.20
CA TRP A 62 -17.40 10.77 4.66
C TRP A 62 -16.84 12.12 5.09
N GLN A 63 -17.69 13.17 5.17
CA GLN A 63 -17.28 14.45 5.76
C GLN A 63 -16.95 14.29 7.25
N ASP A 64 -17.72 13.50 8.00
CA ASP A 64 -17.46 13.21 9.42
C ASP A 64 -16.15 12.44 9.60
N ALA A 65 -15.84 11.48 8.71
CA ALA A 65 -14.59 10.73 8.69
C ALA A 65 -13.38 11.64 8.38
N ALA A 66 -13.52 12.54 7.42
CA ALA A 66 -12.50 13.55 7.12
C ALA A 66 -12.31 14.50 8.32
N LEU A 67 -13.39 14.99 8.92
CA LEU A 67 -13.34 15.86 10.09
C LEU A 67 -12.70 15.15 11.30
N TYR A 68 -12.98 13.87 11.50
CA TYR A 68 -12.36 13.06 12.55
C TYR A 68 -10.82 13.06 12.42
N LEU A 69 -10.28 12.85 11.22
CA LEU A 69 -8.83 12.90 10.97
C LEU A 69 -8.26 14.32 11.15
N LEU A 70 -8.97 15.32 10.64
CA LEU A 70 -8.54 16.71 10.76
C LEU A 70 -8.54 17.18 12.21
N THR A 71 -9.55 16.80 12.99
CA THR A 71 -9.62 17.07 14.43
C THR A 71 -8.42 16.48 15.17
N GLY A 72 -8.00 15.27 14.78
CA GLY A 72 -6.78 14.66 15.30
C GLY A 72 -5.52 15.46 14.99
N ALA A 73 -5.38 15.92 13.75
CA ALA A 73 -4.24 16.75 13.34
C ALA A 73 -4.22 18.08 14.11
N PHE A 74 -5.36 18.76 14.23
CA PHE A 74 -5.49 20.02 14.94
C PHE A 74 -5.35 19.91 16.46
N SER A 75 -5.30 18.70 17.02
CA SER A 75 -4.97 18.50 18.44
C SER A 75 -3.52 18.91 18.78
N TYR A 76 -2.71 19.19 17.77
CA TYR A 76 -1.34 19.69 17.92
C TYR A 76 -1.20 21.21 17.69
N ILE A 77 -2.31 21.90 17.40
CA ILE A 77 -2.34 23.32 17.09
C ILE A 77 -3.07 24.06 18.21
N ASP A 78 -2.37 24.97 18.90
CA ASP A 78 -2.95 25.86 19.89
C ASP A 78 -3.18 27.25 19.32
N THR A 79 -2.28 27.68 18.46
CA THR A 79 -2.26 29.02 17.88
C THR A 79 -2.05 28.94 16.36
N MET A 80 -2.30 30.05 15.68
CA MET A 80 -2.02 30.17 14.25
C MET A 80 -0.54 30.02 13.90
N GLU A 81 0.36 30.23 14.90
CA GLU A 81 1.80 30.15 14.71
C GLU A 81 2.35 28.72 14.70
N ASP A 82 1.65 27.78 15.30
CA ASP A 82 2.13 26.41 15.45
C ASP A 82 2.20 25.70 14.09
N PRO A 83 3.32 25.06 13.72
CA PRO A 83 3.42 24.30 12.48
C PRO A 83 2.65 22.97 12.59
N MET A 84 2.14 22.48 11.47
CA MET A 84 1.50 21.16 11.39
C MET A 84 2.58 20.06 11.47
N GLN A 85 2.93 19.67 12.67
CA GLN A 85 3.99 18.71 12.99
C GLN A 85 3.51 17.70 14.00
N PHE A 86 3.95 16.45 13.86
CA PHE A 86 3.52 15.35 14.70
C PHE A 86 4.69 14.61 15.34
N PRO A 87 4.50 13.96 16.52
CA PRO A 87 5.55 13.18 17.17
C PRO A 87 6.08 12.06 16.25
N LYS A 88 7.40 11.92 16.19
CA LYS A 88 8.04 10.86 15.43
C LYS A 88 7.58 9.48 15.89
N GLN A 89 7.26 8.59 14.96
CA GLN A 89 7.10 7.18 15.26
C GLN A 89 8.49 6.51 15.37
N PRO A 90 8.78 5.73 16.42
CA PRO A 90 10.02 4.96 16.52
C PRO A 90 10.24 4.06 15.29
N GLY A 91 11.50 3.80 14.96
CA GLY A 91 11.91 2.96 13.84
C GLY A 91 12.43 3.75 12.65
N LYS A 92 12.20 3.25 11.42
CA LYS A 92 12.75 3.77 10.15
C LYS A 92 12.29 5.16 9.76
N SER A 93 11.17 5.66 10.33
CA SER A 93 10.62 6.96 9.98
C SER A 93 11.61 8.10 10.25
N TYR A 94 11.55 9.18 9.44
CA TYR A 94 12.32 10.38 9.77
C TYR A 94 11.49 11.36 10.64
N PRO A 95 12.01 12.45 11.20
CA PRO A 95 13.41 12.84 11.07
C PRO A 95 14.30 11.98 11.94
N GLY A 96 15.41 11.51 11.35
CA GLY A 96 16.53 10.96 12.11
C GLY A 96 17.49 12.05 12.59
N ARG A 97 17.34 13.31 12.07
CA ARG A 97 18.18 14.46 12.35
C ARG A 97 17.33 15.74 12.38
N GLN A 98 17.77 16.72 13.15
CA GLN A 98 17.13 18.04 13.26
C GLN A 98 16.93 18.73 11.89
N SER A 99 17.87 18.58 10.95
CA SER A 99 17.78 19.17 9.61
C SER A 99 16.59 18.69 8.76
N ALA A 100 15.94 17.59 9.12
CA ALA A 100 14.77 17.07 8.41
C ALA A 100 13.44 17.65 8.95
N VAL A 101 13.44 18.39 10.04
CA VAL A 101 12.24 18.93 10.70
C VAL A 101 11.46 19.89 9.81
N VAL A 102 12.15 20.70 9.00
CA VAL A 102 11.48 21.63 8.06
C VAL A 102 10.66 20.88 7.02
N THR A 103 11.21 19.78 6.48
CA THR A 103 10.50 18.92 5.52
C THR A 103 9.30 18.25 6.18
N GLU A 104 9.43 17.78 7.42
CA GLU A 104 8.35 17.18 8.19
C GLU A 104 7.17 18.13 8.40
N LYS A 105 7.45 19.40 8.76
CA LYS A 105 6.43 20.44 8.90
C LYS A 105 5.73 20.74 7.58
N LEU A 106 6.47 20.77 6.48
CA LEU A 106 5.92 20.96 5.14
C LEU A 106 5.02 19.80 4.74
N GLU A 107 5.42 18.54 5.02
CA GLU A 107 4.56 17.37 4.79
C GLU A 107 3.29 17.43 5.62
N GLY A 108 3.37 17.74 6.90
CA GLY A 108 2.21 17.90 7.76
C GLY A 108 1.24 18.94 7.20
N PHE A 109 1.73 20.12 6.83
CA PHE A 109 0.94 21.19 6.25
C PHE A 109 0.26 20.77 4.93
N CYS A 110 1.03 20.32 3.94
CA CYS A 110 0.50 20.02 2.61
C CYS A 110 -0.42 18.80 2.59
N ARG A 111 -0.12 17.77 3.38
CA ARG A 111 -0.86 16.51 3.31
C ARG A 111 -2.15 16.52 4.11
N THR A 112 -2.22 17.25 5.20
CA THR A 112 -3.49 17.46 5.92
C THR A 112 -4.47 18.33 5.12
N LEU A 113 -3.98 19.15 4.18
CA LEU A 113 -4.83 19.89 3.24
C LEU A 113 -5.67 18.98 2.32
N PHE A 114 -5.22 17.76 2.02
CA PHE A 114 -6.05 16.80 1.27
C PHE A 114 -7.31 16.37 2.03
N VAL A 115 -7.28 16.47 3.36
CA VAL A 115 -8.45 16.24 4.22
C VAL A 115 -9.23 17.54 4.42
N ALA A 116 -8.53 18.65 4.63
CA ALA A 116 -9.13 19.94 4.96
C ALA A 116 -9.79 20.63 3.75
N ALA A 117 -9.16 20.59 2.56
CA ALA A 117 -9.65 21.32 1.40
C ALA A 117 -11.06 20.92 0.96
N PRO A 118 -11.44 19.64 0.86
CA PRO A 118 -12.81 19.26 0.56
C PRO A 118 -13.82 19.70 1.62
N LEU A 119 -13.45 19.71 2.90
CA LEU A 119 -14.31 20.19 3.98
C LEU A 119 -14.48 21.70 3.93
N LEU A 120 -13.42 22.44 3.67
CA LEU A 120 -13.44 23.90 3.55
C LEU A 120 -14.23 24.38 2.32
N ARG A 121 -14.23 23.61 1.23
CA ARG A 121 -15.07 23.92 0.06
C ARG A 121 -16.56 23.89 0.39
N GLU A 122 -16.98 23.01 1.29
CA GLU A 122 -18.37 22.87 1.75
C GLU A 122 -18.69 23.86 2.90
N ASN A 123 -17.73 24.08 3.79
CA ASN A 123 -17.86 24.96 4.95
C ASN A 123 -16.61 25.81 5.13
N PRO A 124 -16.52 26.99 4.48
CA PRO A 124 -15.38 27.90 4.59
C PRO A 124 -15.11 28.40 6.03
N ASP A 125 -16.14 28.39 6.88
CA ASP A 125 -16.04 28.84 8.28
C ASP A 125 -15.74 27.71 9.26
N LEU A 126 -15.33 26.55 8.77
CA LEU A 126 -14.99 25.39 9.60
C LEU A 126 -14.00 25.75 10.70
N THR A 127 -14.36 25.42 11.93
CA THR A 127 -13.54 25.64 13.13
C THR A 127 -13.27 24.29 13.81
N VAL A 128 -12.01 24.04 14.19
CA VAL A 128 -11.57 22.86 14.93
C VAL A 128 -10.75 23.30 16.13
N HIS A 129 -11.09 22.84 17.31
CA HIS A 129 -10.46 23.26 18.58
C HIS A 129 -10.33 24.78 18.77
N GLY A 130 -11.34 25.53 18.28
CA GLY A 130 -11.35 27.00 18.35
C GLY A 130 -10.52 27.69 17.28
N ILE A 131 -9.83 26.96 16.42
CA ILE A 131 -9.03 27.49 15.31
C ILE A 131 -9.86 27.48 14.02
N LYS A 132 -9.97 28.61 13.34
CA LYS A 132 -10.57 28.72 12.01
C LYS A 132 -9.64 28.05 10.99
N VAL A 133 -10.06 26.90 10.45
CA VAL A 133 -9.20 26.03 9.64
C VAL A 133 -8.66 26.73 8.40
N GLY A 134 -9.52 27.44 7.65
CA GLY A 134 -9.10 28.16 6.44
C GLY A 134 -8.08 29.26 6.74
N ASP A 135 -8.29 30.01 7.83
CA ASP A 135 -7.38 31.09 8.25
C ASP A 135 -6.02 30.50 8.70
N TYR A 136 -6.03 29.37 9.42
CA TYR A 136 -4.80 28.68 9.80
C TYR A 136 -3.97 28.27 8.57
N TYR A 137 -4.56 27.59 7.60
CA TYR A 137 -3.82 27.17 6.41
C TYR A 137 -3.32 28.35 5.60
N ARG A 138 -4.11 29.42 5.47
CA ARG A 138 -3.66 30.63 4.78
C ARG A 138 -2.51 31.31 5.54
N HIS A 139 -2.56 31.39 6.88
CA HIS A 139 -1.49 31.92 7.70
C HIS A 139 -0.18 31.13 7.52
N GLN A 140 -0.26 29.80 7.61
CA GLN A 140 0.89 28.93 7.40
C GLN A 140 1.44 29.02 5.95
N LEU A 141 0.58 29.21 4.96
CA LEU A 141 1.00 29.47 3.56
C LEU A 141 1.82 30.76 3.44
N ILE A 142 1.43 31.82 4.15
CA ILE A 142 2.19 33.08 4.20
C ILE A 142 3.53 32.86 4.91
N LYS A 143 3.57 32.14 6.03
CA LYS A 143 4.81 31.79 6.73
C LYS A 143 5.79 31.02 5.84
N LEU A 144 5.28 30.15 4.99
CA LEU A 144 6.09 29.35 4.06
C LEU A 144 6.93 30.22 3.11
N ILE A 145 6.48 31.43 2.78
CA ILE A 145 7.18 32.37 1.89
C ILE A 145 7.79 33.55 2.64
N THR A 146 7.69 33.61 3.97
CA THR A 146 8.22 34.73 4.79
C THR A 146 9.61 34.39 5.31
N PRO A 147 10.67 35.10 4.86
CA PRO A 147 12.02 34.89 5.37
C PRO A 147 12.10 35.05 6.89
N GLY A 148 12.78 34.10 7.54
CA GLY A 148 12.90 34.05 9.01
C GLY A 148 11.77 33.29 9.73
N ALA A 149 10.67 32.99 9.07
CA ALA A 149 9.65 32.11 9.64
C ALA A 149 10.19 30.66 9.80
N GLU A 150 9.71 29.97 10.82
CA GLU A 150 10.13 28.60 11.14
C GLU A 150 9.89 27.59 10.00
N THR A 151 8.87 27.83 9.18
CA THR A 151 8.47 26.97 8.05
C THR A 151 8.90 27.53 6.70
N TYR A 152 9.75 28.58 6.68
CA TYR A 152 10.18 29.24 5.45
C TYR A 152 10.87 28.28 4.48
N VAL A 153 10.41 28.27 3.24
CA VAL A 153 11.01 27.53 2.12
C VAL A 153 11.63 28.51 1.12
N LYS A 154 12.94 28.42 0.95
CA LYS A 154 13.67 29.23 -0.05
C LYS A 154 13.30 28.80 -1.47
N PRO A 155 13.28 29.72 -2.44
CA PRO A 155 13.27 29.34 -3.85
C PRO A 155 14.41 28.37 -4.16
N ARG A 156 14.16 27.40 -5.06
CA ARG A 156 15.15 26.40 -5.46
C ARG A 156 16.34 27.06 -6.16
N SER A 157 17.55 26.70 -5.79
CA SER A 157 18.74 27.07 -6.54
C SER A 157 18.90 26.24 -7.81
N SER A 158 19.54 26.77 -8.84
CA SER A 158 19.77 26.08 -10.12
C SER A 158 20.54 24.77 -9.99
N THR A 159 21.35 24.61 -8.94
CA THR A 159 22.18 23.43 -8.67
C THR A 159 21.46 22.34 -7.85
N MET A 160 20.28 22.64 -7.30
CA MET A 160 19.53 21.70 -6.48
C MET A 160 18.85 20.64 -7.35
N GLY A 161 19.07 19.36 -7.04
CA GLY A 161 18.39 18.23 -7.67
C GLY A 161 16.93 18.07 -7.24
N PRO A 162 16.27 16.94 -7.61
CA PRO A 162 14.93 16.60 -7.14
C PRO A 162 14.85 16.61 -5.62
N SER A 163 13.76 17.14 -5.06
CA SER A 163 13.61 17.29 -3.62
C SER A 163 12.18 16.99 -3.15
N GLN A 164 12.03 16.63 -1.89
CA GLN A 164 10.73 16.42 -1.25
C GLN A 164 9.85 17.67 -1.30
N THR A 165 10.45 18.88 -1.32
CA THR A 165 9.71 20.14 -1.45
C THR A 165 8.87 20.20 -2.71
N LEU A 166 9.37 19.68 -3.85
CA LEU A 166 8.59 19.60 -5.09
C LEU A 166 7.34 18.72 -4.90
N VAL A 167 7.46 17.60 -4.20
CA VAL A 167 6.34 16.69 -3.91
C VAL A 167 5.24 17.42 -3.14
N GLU A 168 5.64 18.12 -2.09
CA GLU A 168 4.70 18.86 -1.24
C GLU A 168 4.07 20.05 -1.99
N PHE A 169 4.84 20.76 -2.80
CA PHE A 169 4.31 21.86 -3.63
C PHE A 169 3.33 21.36 -4.71
N GLY A 170 3.57 20.18 -5.27
CA GLY A 170 2.59 19.54 -6.16
C GLY A 170 1.27 19.21 -5.43
N GLY A 171 1.36 18.67 -4.20
CA GLY A 171 0.21 18.46 -3.34
C GLY A 171 -0.50 19.75 -2.96
N LEU A 172 0.27 20.80 -2.60
CA LEU A 172 -0.27 22.13 -2.31
C LEU A 172 -1.00 22.72 -3.54
N ALA A 173 -0.46 22.57 -4.74
CA ALA A 173 -1.11 23.04 -5.96
C ALA A 173 -2.48 22.38 -6.21
N VAL A 174 -2.66 21.10 -5.87
CA VAL A 174 -3.99 20.44 -5.89
C VAL A 174 -4.96 21.17 -4.95
N SER A 175 -4.52 21.53 -3.75
CA SER A 175 -5.35 22.23 -2.77
C SER A 175 -5.65 23.67 -3.19
N LEU A 176 -4.67 24.37 -3.79
CA LEU A 176 -4.84 25.70 -4.36
C LEU A 176 -5.87 25.72 -5.51
N PHE A 177 -5.92 24.67 -6.35
CA PHE A 177 -6.97 24.51 -7.35
C PHE A 177 -8.35 24.21 -6.71
N SER A 178 -8.35 23.47 -5.61
CA SER A 178 -9.60 23.00 -4.98
C SER A 178 -10.35 24.10 -4.23
N ILE A 179 -9.61 25.02 -3.57
CA ILE A 179 -10.17 26.10 -2.71
C ILE A 179 -9.38 27.41 -2.90
N PRO A 180 -9.28 27.93 -4.15
CA PRO A 180 -8.53 29.15 -4.42
C PRO A 180 -9.08 30.35 -3.63
N GLU A 181 -10.36 30.44 -3.41
CA GLU A 181 -11.05 31.51 -2.67
C GLU A 181 -10.63 31.60 -1.19
N ILE A 182 -10.09 30.52 -0.63
CA ILE A 182 -9.61 30.47 0.76
C ILE A 182 -8.09 30.66 0.84
N LEU A 183 -7.34 30.02 -0.05
CA LEU A 183 -5.88 29.95 0.05
C LEU A 183 -5.16 30.99 -0.83
N TRP A 184 -5.69 31.28 -2.02
CA TRP A 184 -5.00 32.11 -3.02
C TRP A 184 -5.58 33.53 -3.13
N ASP A 185 -6.90 33.65 -3.34
CA ASP A 185 -7.53 34.94 -3.68
C ASP A 185 -7.35 36.00 -2.60
N PRO A 186 -7.36 35.65 -1.28
CA PRO A 186 -7.16 36.64 -0.20
C PRO A 186 -5.73 37.14 -0.04
N LEU A 187 -4.73 36.53 -0.71
CA LEU A 187 -3.34 36.98 -0.64
C LEU A 187 -3.17 38.30 -1.33
N THR A 188 -2.25 39.16 -0.78
CA THR A 188 -1.82 40.39 -1.48
C THR A 188 -1.07 40.04 -2.76
N GLN A 189 -0.98 40.96 -3.71
CA GLN A 189 -0.24 40.71 -4.95
C GLN A 189 1.22 40.35 -4.68
N GLN A 190 1.87 41.03 -3.73
CA GLN A 190 3.25 40.71 -3.33
C GLN A 190 3.39 39.27 -2.80
N GLN A 191 2.42 38.81 -1.98
CA GLN A 191 2.42 37.43 -1.47
C GLN A 191 2.21 36.44 -2.61
N LYS A 192 1.28 36.71 -3.54
CA LYS A 192 1.05 35.92 -4.75
C LYS A 192 2.29 35.77 -5.59
N ASP A 193 2.98 36.88 -5.86
CA ASP A 193 4.22 36.93 -6.66
C ASP A 193 5.35 36.14 -5.97
N THR A 194 5.50 36.29 -4.66
CA THR A 194 6.50 35.57 -3.87
C THR A 194 6.22 34.05 -3.86
N LEU A 195 4.96 33.65 -3.67
CA LEU A 195 4.54 32.26 -3.69
C LEU A 195 4.75 31.65 -5.10
N ALA A 196 4.36 32.38 -6.15
CA ALA A 196 4.58 31.99 -7.53
C ALA A 196 6.07 31.79 -7.83
N HIS A 197 6.91 32.79 -7.50
CA HIS A 197 8.36 32.69 -7.69
C HIS A 197 8.94 31.47 -6.96
N THR A 198 8.54 31.25 -5.70
CA THR A 198 9.04 30.12 -4.90
C THR A 198 8.60 28.78 -5.48
N MET A 199 7.31 28.58 -5.70
CA MET A 199 6.79 27.30 -6.16
C MET A 199 7.20 26.98 -7.61
N ILE A 200 7.17 27.95 -8.53
CA ILE A 200 7.60 27.77 -9.93
C ILE A 200 9.08 27.38 -9.98
N SER A 201 9.93 27.91 -9.10
CA SER A 201 11.35 27.53 -9.07
C SER A 201 11.57 26.02 -8.86
N TYR A 202 10.65 25.35 -8.15
CA TYR A 202 10.62 23.89 -8.00
C TYR A 202 9.87 23.20 -9.15
N GLY A 203 8.74 23.76 -9.58
CA GLY A 203 7.94 23.23 -10.67
C GLY A 203 8.68 23.18 -12.01
N ASP A 204 9.54 24.15 -12.27
CA ASP A 204 10.45 24.22 -13.43
C ASP A 204 11.78 23.49 -13.18
N GLY A 205 11.92 22.85 -12.02
CA GLY A 205 13.11 22.13 -11.62
C GLY A 205 13.13 20.67 -12.03
N PRO A 206 14.27 19.99 -11.76
CA PRO A 206 14.42 18.57 -12.05
C PRO A 206 13.49 17.72 -11.20
N THR A 207 13.11 16.58 -11.77
CA THR A 207 12.28 15.56 -11.12
C THR A 207 12.86 14.17 -11.36
N ILE A 208 12.32 13.15 -10.71
CA ILE A 208 12.68 11.75 -10.97
C ILE A 208 11.74 11.13 -12.01
N GLY A 209 12.21 10.06 -12.66
CA GLY A 209 11.50 9.37 -13.75
C GLY A 209 10.31 8.52 -13.27
N SER A 210 9.39 9.10 -12.46
CA SER A 210 8.27 8.40 -11.84
C SER A 210 7.01 9.27 -11.82
N ASN A 211 6.04 8.94 -10.97
CA ASN A 211 4.85 9.76 -10.67
C ASN A 211 5.19 11.21 -10.26
N TRP A 212 6.42 11.51 -9.87
CA TRP A 212 6.86 12.84 -9.44
C TRP A 212 6.65 13.93 -10.51
N LYS A 213 6.60 13.58 -11.79
CA LYS A 213 6.28 14.52 -12.88
C LYS A 213 4.95 15.25 -12.65
N PHE A 214 3.98 14.60 -11.99
CA PHE A 214 2.71 15.26 -11.66
C PHE A 214 2.88 16.46 -10.75
N PHE A 215 3.87 16.46 -9.88
CA PHE A 215 4.11 17.62 -9.01
C PHE A 215 4.57 18.82 -9.79
N ASN A 216 5.47 18.66 -10.77
CA ASN A 216 5.82 19.71 -11.72
C ASN A 216 4.58 20.15 -12.52
N ILE A 217 3.83 19.22 -13.08
CA ILE A 217 2.64 19.48 -13.86
C ILE A 217 1.63 20.32 -13.07
N PHE A 218 1.32 19.95 -11.82
CA PHE A 218 0.36 20.70 -11.01
C PHE A 218 0.83 22.10 -10.66
N VAL A 219 2.10 22.27 -10.27
CA VAL A 219 2.67 23.58 -9.96
C VAL A 219 2.62 24.49 -11.21
N LEU A 220 3.14 24.03 -12.33
CA LEU A 220 3.17 24.82 -13.56
C LEU A 220 1.75 25.15 -14.06
N SER A 221 0.83 24.18 -14.00
CA SER A 221 -0.55 24.38 -14.44
C SER A 221 -1.30 25.40 -13.57
N PHE A 222 -1.14 25.34 -12.23
CA PHE A 222 -1.78 26.29 -11.35
C PHE A 222 -1.34 27.74 -11.63
N PHE A 223 -0.04 27.97 -11.73
CA PHE A 223 0.46 29.31 -11.97
C PHE A 223 0.18 29.81 -13.38
N LYS A 224 0.14 28.91 -14.39
CA LYS A 224 -0.35 29.26 -15.73
C LYS A 224 -1.83 29.70 -15.69
N GLU A 225 -2.69 29.00 -14.96
CA GLU A 225 -4.10 29.39 -14.77
C GLU A 225 -4.24 30.75 -14.07
N LYS A 226 -3.29 31.10 -13.20
CA LYS A 226 -3.25 32.41 -12.52
C LYS A 226 -2.54 33.50 -13.32
N GLY A 227 -2.13 33.24 -14.57
CA GLY A 227 -1.55 34.23 -15.49
C GLY A 227 -0.04 34.45 -15.34
N TYR A 228 0.67 33.61 -14.60
CA TYR A 228 2.12 33.66 -14.50
C TYR A 228 2.80 32.95 -15.70
N ALA A 229 3.96 33.46 -16.08
CA ALA A 229 4.79 32.79 -17.08
C ALA A 229 5.37 31.50 -16.50
N VAL A 230 5.22 30.40 -17.23
CA VAL A 230 5.73 29.07 -16.90
C VAL A 230 6.42 28.42 -18.10
N ASN A 231 7.23 27.41 -17.85
CA ASN A 231 7.87 26.62 -18.90
C ASN A 231 6.87 25.62 -19.53
N GLU A 232 6.13 26.07 -20.55
CA GLU A 232 5.12 25.25 -21.22
C GLU A 232 5.71 24.05 -21.97
N ASN A 233 6.95 24.16 -22.45
CA ASN A 233 7.61 23.04 -23.12
C ASN A 233 7.89 21.92 -22.12
N LEU A 234 8.36 22.25 -20.91
CA LEU A 234 8.57 21.28 -19.85
C LEU A 234 7.23 20.66 -19.37
N LEU A 235 6.17 21.48 -19.26
CA LEU A 235 4.84 21.00 -18.90
C LEU A 235 4.35 19.94 -19.90
N LYS A 236 4.46 20.19 -21.21
CA LYS A 236 4.08 19.23 -22.26
C LYS A 236 4.97 17.98 -22.23
N GLU A 237 6.28 18.16 -22.11
CA GLU A 237 7.22 17.05 -21.99
C GLU A 237 6.85 16.12 -20.81
N TYR A 238 6.49 16.68 -19.65
CA TYR A 238 6.12 15.87 -18.49
C TYR A 238 4.74 15.21 -18.64
N LEU A 239 3.80 15.84 -19.32
CA LEU A 239 2.52 15.23 -19.68
C LEU A 239 2.73 14.00 -20.59
N ASP A 240 3.53 14.13 -21.63
CA ASP A 240 3.87 13.02 -22.53
C ASP A 240 4.57 11.88 -21.76
N LYS A 241 5.64 12.19 -21.03
CA LYS A 241 6.38 11.21 -20.24
C LYS A 241 5.53 10.54 -19.15
N THR A 242 4.53 11.22 -18.63
CA THR A 242 3.59 10.64 -17.63
C THR A 242 2.66 9.65 -18.30
N LEU A 243 2.12 10.00 -19.48
CA LEU A 243 1.27 9.08 -20.25
C LEU A 243 2.05 7.87 -20.77
N ASP A 244 3.35 8.01 -21.02
CA ASP A 244 4.23 6.90 -21.40
C ASP A 244 4.40 5.82 -20.31
N HIS A 245 4.00 6.10 -19.06
CA HIS A 245 3.93 5.08 -18.01
C HIS A 245 2.71 4.17 -18.12
N TYR A 246 1.69 4.54 -18.91
CA TYR A 246 0.49 3.73 -19.10
C TYR A 246 0.80 2.40 -19.79
N ARG A 247 0.17 1.32 -19.31
CA ARG A 247 0.40 -0.03 -19.86
C ARG A 247 -0.87 -0.72 -20.35
N GLY A 248 -2.04 -0.14 -20.10
CA GLY A 248 -3.34 -0.74 -20.39
C GLY A 248 -4.09 -1.09 -19.11
N ASP A 249 -5.36 -1.47 -19.24
CA ASP A 249 -6.23 -1.95 -18.15
C ASP A 249 -6.34 -0.97 -16.97
N GLY A 250 -6.06 0.30 -17.17
CA GLY A 250 -6.01 1.33 -16.12
C GLY A 250 -4.70 1.36 -15.31
N TRP A 251 -3.69 0.57 -15.68
CA TRP A 251 -2.45 0.47 -14.93
C TRP A 251 -1.32 1.32 -15.50
N TYR A 252 -0.63 2.03 -14.59
CA TYR A 252 0.61 2.75 -14.86
C TYR A 252 1.77 2.04 -14.16
N ASN A 253 2.89 1.85 -14.87
CA ASN A 253 4.11 1.32 -14.26
C ASN A 253 4.93 2.48 -13.66
N ASP A 254 4.98 2.56 -12.34
CA ASP A 254 5.82 3.54 -11.63
C ASP A 254 7.22 2.98 -11.37
N ALA A 255 7.81 2.42 -12.39
CA ALA A 255 9.07 1.69 -12.47
C ALA A 255 9.85 1.55 -11.14
N PRO A 256 10.31 0.35 -10.82
CA PRO A 256 10.31 -0.84 -11.69
C PRO A 256 9.14 -1.80 -11.45
N ALA A 257 8.18 -1.47 -10.60
CA ALA A 257 7.07 -2.34 -10.24
C ALA A 257 5.72 -1.64 -10.34
N TYR A 258 4.64 -2.42 -10.40
CA TYR A 258 3.29 -1.94 -10.18
C TYR A 258 2.98 -1.93 -8.70
N ASP A 259 2.22 -0.93 -8.26
CA ASP A 259 1.64 -0.82 -6.92
C ASP A 259 0.50 0.22 -6.91
N TYR A 260 0.01 0.57 -5.74
CA TYR A 260 -1.06 1.57 -5.60
C TYR A 260 -0.67 2.98 -6.05
N TYR A 261 0.59 3.27 -6.38
CA TYR A 261 0.94 4.54 -7.03
C TYR A 261 0.26 4.68 -8.40
N SER A 262 -0.07 3.58 -9.08
CA SER A 262 -0.93 3.63 -10.25
C SER A 262 -2.26 4.34 -9.94
N MET A 263 -2.84 4.10 -8.77
CA MET A 263 -4.16 4.58 -8.36
C MET A 263 -4.11 5.94 -7.67
N TRP A 264 -3.38 6.02 -6.56
CA TRP A 264 -3.33 7.26 -5.75
C TRP A 264 -2.38 8.33 -6.28
N ALA A 265 -1.63 8.06 -7.35
CA ALA A 265 -0.86 9.06 -8.08
C ALA A 265 -1.34 9.19 -9.52
N PHE A 266 -1.01 8.26 -10.41
CA PHE A 266 -1.29 8.44 -11.83
C PHE A 266 -2.77 8.67 -12.13
N GLN A 267 -3.64 7.78 -11.69
CA GLN A 267 -5.08 7.89 -11.96
C GLN A 267 -5.71 9.10 -11.26
N MET A 268 -5.38 9.32 -10.00
CA MET A 268 -5.93 10.45 -9.24
C MET A 268 -5.45 11.78 -9.80
N TYR A 269 -4.12 11.96 -9.96
CA TYR A 269 -3.58 13.23 -10.43
C TYR A 269 -3.97 13.51 -11.89
N GLY A 270 -3.94 12.51 -12.77
CA GLY A 270 -4.35 12.65 -14.16
C GLY A 270 -5.82 13.11 -14.28
N THR A 271 -6.71 12.50 -13.50
CA THR A 271 -8.13 12.86 -13.45
C THR A 271 -8.36 14.27 -12.89
N LEU A 272 -7.76 14.60 -11.72
CA LEU A 272 -7.92 15.91 -11.11
C LEU A 272 -7.29 17.03 -11.96
N TRP A 273 -6.13 16.80 -12.54
CA TRP A 273 -5.51 17.75 -13.45
C TRP A 273 -6.38 18.02 -14.68
N SER A 274 -7.00 16.96 -15.22
CA SER A 274 -7.92 17.09 -16.34
C SER A 274 -9.12 17.97 -16.01
N GLU A 275 -9.70 17.80 -14.80
CA GLU A 275 -10.82 18.61 -14.32
C GLU A 275 -10.45 20.06 -14.03
N PHE A 276 -9.34 20.28 -13.32
CA PHE A 276 -8.97 21.62 -12.88
C PHE A 276 -8.39 22.49 -14.00
N PHE A 277 -7.72 21.87 -14.96
CA PHE A 277 -6.93 22.61 -15.93
C PHE A 277 -6.94 22.01 -17.36
N GLY A 278 -6.79 20.69 -17.46
CA GLY A 278 -6.52 20.02 -18.74
C GLY A 278 -7.63 20.20 -19.78
N LYS A 279 -8.89 20.06 -19.40
CA LYS A 279 -10.04 20.22 -20.30
C LYS A 279 -10.06 21.59 -20.99
N LYS A 280 -9.64 22.63 -20.27
CA LYS A 280 -9.64 24.02 -20.78
C LYS A 280 -8.41 24.31 -21.65
N HIS A 281 -7.22 23.86 -21.25
CA HIS A 281 -5.96 24.28 -21.85
C HIS A 281 -5.27 23.23 -22.70
N TYR A 282 -5.51 21.95 -22.42
CA TYR A 282 -4.86 20.80 -23.08
C TYR A 282 -5.84 19.62 -23.25
N PRO A 283 -6.96 19.81 -23.99
CA PRO A 283 -8.06 18.85 -24.05
C PRO A 283 -7.64 17.46 -24.55
N GLU A 284 -6.63 17.36 -25.41
CA GLU A 284 -6.15 16.07 -25.92
C GLU A 284 -5.47 15.23 -24.83
N TYR A 285 -4.72 15.86 -23.93
CA TYR A 285 -4.14 15.16 -22.77
C TYR A 285 -5.24 14.74 -21.78
N ALA A 286 -6.19 15.65 -21.50
CA ALA A 286 -7.31 15.34 -20.62
C ALA A 286 -8.13 14.15 -21.12
N LYS A 287 -8.36 14.06 -22.45
CA LYS A 287 -9.05 12.93 -23.08
C LYS A 287 -8.28 11.62 -22.92
N ARG A 288 -6.96 11.63 -23.06
CA ARG A 288 -6.12 10.45 -22.86
C ARG A 288 -6.15 9.98 -21.40
N PHE A 289 -6.02 10.89 -20.42
CA PHE A 289 -6.14 10.55 -19.00
C PHE A 289 -7.53 9.97 -18.68
N ALA A 290 -8.60 10.57 -19.21
CA ALA A 290 -9.95 10.07 -19.01
C ALA A 290 -10.18 8.67 -19.60
N ALA A 291 -9.63 8.38 -20.78
CA ALA A 291 -9.68 7.05 -21.38
C ALA A 291 -8.96 6.01 -20.50
N ASN A 292 -7.71 6.30 -20.11
CA ASN A 292 -6.91 5.42 -19.24
C ASN A 292 -7.58 5.19 -17.87
N PHE A 293 -8.29 6.20 -17.35
CA PHE A 293 -9.04 6.09 -16.10
C PHE A 293 -10.27 5.20 -16.24
N GLY A 294 -10.96 5.29 -17.38
CA GLY A 294 -12.16 4.50 -17.66
C GLY A 294 -11.92 2.99 -17.66
N ASP A 295 -10.71 2.55 -18.01
CA ASP A 295 -10.35 1.13 -18.06
C ASP A 295 -10.36 0.45 -16.66
N LEU A 296 -10.23 1.24 -15.57
CA LEU A 296 -10.22 0.69 -14.20
C LEU A 296 -11.52 -0.01 -13.78
N LYS A 297 -12.68 0.38 -14.35
CA LYS A 297 -13.98 -0.12 -13.93
C LYS A 297 -14.13 -1.63 -14.05
N ASP A 298 -13.39 -2.23 -14.98
CA ASP A 298 -13.53 -3.63 -15.34
C ASP A 298 -12.65 -4.57 -14.50
N ASN A 299 -11.68 -4.02 -13.74
CA ASN A 299 -10.72 -4.84 -13.00
C ASN A 299 -10.48 -4.39 -11.56
N TYR A 300 -10.20 -3.12 -11.32
CA TYR A 300 -9.78 -2.62 -10.02
C TYR A 300 -10.75 -2.92 -8.86
N PRO A 301 -12.11 -2.91 -9.05
CA PRO A 301 -13.05 -3.29 -7.99
C PRO A 301 -12.86 -4.72 -7.47
N TYR A 302 -12.37 -5.64 -8.30
CA TYR A 302 -12.10 -7.02 -7.90
C TYR A 302 -10.86 -7.20 -7.01
N MET A 303 -10.03 -6.15 -6.84
CA MET A 303 -8.92 -6.16 -5.90
C MET A 303 -9.33 -5.94 -4.43
N PHE A 304 -10.63 -5.79 -4.17
CA PHE A 304 -11.15 -5.53 -2.82
C PHE A 304 -12.01 -6.68 -2.34
N SER A 305 -11.93 -7.00 -1.05
CA SER A 305 -12.78 -8.02 -0.45
C SER A 305 -14.26 -7.69 -0.60
N ARG A 306 -15.11 -8.66 -0.32
CA ARG A 306 -16.57 -8.46 -0.25
C ARG A 306 -16.98 -7.30 0.67
N ASN A 307 -16.19 -7.03 1.70
CA ASN A 307 -16.43 -5.93 2.64
C ASN A 307 -15.81 -4.60 2.20
N GLY A 308 -15.10 -4.57 1.09
CA GLY A 308 -14.36 -3.40 0.60
C GLY A 308 -12.96 -3.26 1.22
N GLU A 309 -12.44 -4.30 1.86
CA GLU A 309 -11.09 -4.28 2.43
C GLU A 309 -10.03 -4.35 1.33
N MET A 310 -9.05 -3.47 1.42
CA MET A 310 -7.91 -3.44 0.51
C MET A 310 -6.83 -4.46 0.91
N ILE A 311 -6.01 -4.83 -0.07
CA ILE A 311 -4.88 -5.74 0.10
C ILE A 311 -3.66 -4.95 0.60
N MET A 312 -2.92 -5.51 1.57
CA MET A 312 -1.62 -4.96 1.98
C MET A 312 -0.55 -5.35 0.97
N TRP A 313 -0.20 -4.43 0.05
CA TRP A 313 0.74 -4.68 -1.04
C TRP A 313 1.42 -3.39 -1.50
N GLY A 314 2.68 -3.47 -1.90
CA GLY A 314 3.47 -2.37 -2.42
C GLY A 314 4.05 -1.45 -1.33
N ARG A 315 4.83 -0.47 -1.76
CA ARG A 315 5.44 0.55 -0.89
C ARG A 315 4.42 1.59 -0.43
N SER A 316 4.79 2.36 0.57
CA SER A 316 3.98 3.48 1.11
C SER A 316 2.60 3.06 1.58
N ILE A 317 2.47 1.83 2.04
CA ILE A 317 1.16 1.26 2.42
C ILE A 317 0.49 2.01 3.58
N ALA A 318 1.23 2.87 4.29
CA ALA A 318 0.69 3.80 5.28
C ALA A 318 -0.32 4.80 4.69
N TYR A 319 -0.38 4.96 3.36
CA TYR A 319 -1.41 5.77 2.68
C TYR A 319 -2.78 5.06 2.59
N ARG A 320 -2.87 3.78 2.94
CA ARG A 320 -4.10 3.02 3.25
C ARG A 320 -5.25 3.29 2.28
N MET A 321 -6.40 3.76 2.80
CA MET A 321 -7.58 4.11 2.01
C MET A 321 -7.33 5.15 0.91
N GLY A 322 -6.16 5.76 0.80
CA GLY A 322 -5.79 6.50 -0.41
C GLY A 322 -5.95 5.67 -1.69
N ALA A 323 -5.83 4.34 -1.59
CA ALA A 323 -6.02 3.41 -2.70
C ALA A 323 -7.41 3.49 -3.35
N ILE A 324 -8.46 3.89 -2.60
CA ILE A 324 -9.84 3.90 -3.13
C ILE A 324 -10.19 5.19 -3.89
N VAL A 325 -9.29 6.16 -3.95
CA VAL A 325 -9.58 7.47 -4.55
C VAL A 325 -10.13 7.39 -6.00
N PRO A 326 -9.77 6.41 -6.85
CA PRO A 326 -10.38 6.29 -8.17
C PRO A 326 -11.90 6.11 -8.12
N PHE A 327 -12.45 5.38 -7.14
CA PHE A 327 -13.88 5.07 -7.11
C PHE A 327 -14.78 6.30 -6.99
N PRO A 328 -14.60 7.22 -6.01
CA PRO A 328 -15.40 8.44 -6.00
C PRO A 328 -15.13 9.34 -7.22
N LEU A 329 -13.89 9.38 -7.73
CA LEU A 329 -13.56 10.20 -8.90
C LEU A 329 -14.25 9.71 -10.19
N MET A 330 -14.67 8.44 -10.28
CA MET A 330 -15.51 7.97 -11.37
C MET A 330 -16.85 8.76 -11.47
N GLY A 331 -17.28 9.36 -10.38
CA GLY A 331 -18.46 10.24 -10.36
C GLY A 331 -18.29 11.60 -11.05
N LEU A 332 -17.09 11.97 -11.49
CA LEU A 332 -16.81 13.16 -12.30
C LEU A 332 -17.23 12.98 -13.76
N HIS A 333 -17.18 11.73 -14.25
CA HIS A 333 -17.54 11.35 -15.63
C HIS A 333 -18.47 10.15 -15.56
N GLU A 334 -19.77 10.40 -15.41
CA GLU A 334 -20.74 9.34 -15.26
C GLU A 334 -20.78 8.42 -16.49
N ASP A 335 -20.49 7.14 -16.28
CA ASP A 335 -20.58 6.07 -17.26
C ASP A 335 -21.70 5.10 -16.82
N ALA A 336 -22.60 4.75 -17.74
CA ALA A 336 -23.68 3.81 -17.48
C ALA A 336 -23.19 2.39 -17.17
N ALA A 337 -22.00 2.02 -17.60
CA ALA A 337 -21.38 0.72 -17.33
C ALA A 337 -20.81 0.60 -15.90
N VAL A 338 -20.67 1.71 -15.17
CA VAL A 338 -20.12 1.71 -13.81
C VAL A 338 -21.21 1.41 -12.78
N ASN A 339 -20.98 0.41 -11.94
CA ASN A 339 -21.81 0.14 -10.77
C ASN A 339 -21.40 1.03 -9.59
N TYR A 340 -21.90 2.27 -9.55
CA TYR A 340 -21.56 3.26 -8.52
C TYR A 340 -21.90 2.81 -7.10
N GLY A 341 -22.96 2.03 -6.93
CA GLY A 341 -23.33 1.47 -5.62
C GLY A 341 -22.27 0.50 -5.10
N TRP A 342 -21.69 -0.32 -5.97
CA TRP A 342 -20.56 -1.19 -5.62
C TRP A 342 -19.29 -0.40 -5.36
N MET A 343 -18.98 0.60 -6.21
CA MET A 343 -17.81 1.48 -5.99
C MET A 343 -17.88 2.17 -4.64
N ARG A 344 -19.08 2.69 -4.25
CA ARG A 344 -19.26 3.32 -2.93
C ARG A 344 -19.15 2.31 -1.80
N ARG A 345 -19.66 1.09 -1.97
CA ARG A 345 -19.51 -0.01 -1.02
C ARG A 345 -18.03 -0.29 -0.73
N ILE A 346 -17.22 -0.47 -1.77
CA ILE A 346 -15.78 -0.71 -1.65
C ILE A 346 -15.11 0.46 -0.95
N ALA A 347 -15.35 1.67 -1.42
CA ALA A 347 -14.69 2.85 -0.90
C ALA A 347 -15.04 3.11 0.57
N SER A 348 -16.32 3.02 0.95
CA SER A 348 -16.76 3.17 2.34
C SER A 348 -16.23 2.02 3.23
N GLY A 349 -16.24 0.79 2.74
CA GLY A 349 -15.71 -0.37 3.45
C GLY A 349 -14.21 -0.23 3.75
N SER A 350 -13.42 0.25 2.78
CA SER A 350 -12.00 0.51 2.97
C SER A 350 -11.74 1.66 3.95
N VAL A 351 -12.54 2.73 3.94
CA VAL A 351 -12.45 3.79 4.95
C VAL A 351 -12.70 3.21 6.35
N LEU A 352 -13.73 2.40 6.52
CA LEU A 352 -14.07 1.77 7.80
C LEU A 352 -13.03 0.72 8.24
N GLN A 353 -12.39 0.00 7.30
CA GLN A 353 -11.31 -0.95 7.60
C GLN A 353 -10.25 -0.34 8.51
N PHE A 354 -9.92 0.93 8.30
CA PHE A 354 -8.90 1.63 9.06
C PHE A 354 -9.46 2.46 10.20
N LEU A 355 -10.47 3.29 9.96
CA LEU A 355 -10.99 4.20 10.99
C LEU A 355 -11.65 3.47 12.17
N GLN A 356 -12.12 2.24 11.99
CA GLN A 356 -12.66 1.40 13.06
C GLN A 356 -11.62 0.46 13.70
N ASN A 357 -10.36 0.54 13.27
CA ASN A 357 -9.30 -0.22 13.91
C ASN A 357 -8.72 0.57 15.10
N PRO A 358 -8.67 0.00 16.31
CA PRO A 358 -8.21 0.70 17.51
C PRO A 358 -6.74 1.13 17.48
N ASP A 359 -5.92 0.44 16.68
CA ASP A 359 -4.48 0.72 16.56
C ASP A 359 -4.15 1.73 15.45
N PHE A 360 -5.17 2.17 14.68
CA PHE A 360 -4.98 3.07 13.54
C PHE A 360 -4.42 4.43 13.94
N LEU A 361 -4.99 5.05 14.99
CA LEU A 361 -4.49 6.29 15.56
C LEU A 361 -3.62 6.01 16.79
N LYS A 362 -2.51 6.71 16.88
CA LYS A 362 -1.75 6.88 18.11
C LYS A 362 -1.64 8.37 18.40
N ASP A 363 -2.05 8.79 19.58
CA ASP A 363 -2.05 10.20 19.97
C ASP A 363 -2.78 11.07 18.95
N ASN A 364 -3.99 10.69 18.57
CA ASN A 364 -4.92 11.34 17.64
C ASN A 364 -4.50 11.38 16.16
N VAL A 365 -3.30 10.96 15.79
CA VAL A 365 -2.85 10.99 14.40
C VAL A 365 -2.54 9.59 13.87
N PRO A 366 -2.69 9.35 12.56
CA PRO A 366 -2.47 8.04 11.97
C PRO A 366 -1.06 7.52 12.21
N THR A 367 -0.94 6.22 12.51
CA THR A 367 0.34 5.52 12.62
C THR A 367 0.97 5.28 11.26
N LEU A 368 2.28 5.05 11.23
CA LEU A 368 2.97 4.50 10.05
C LEU A 368 2.95 2.98 10.13
N GLY A 369 2.29 2.36 9.17
CA GLY A 369 2.03 0.93 9.07
C GLY A 369 0.77 0.65 8.27
N PHE A 370 0.17 -0.53 8.42
CA PHE A 370 -1.09 -0.87 7.75
C PHE A 370 -2.29 -0.68 8.69
N TYR A 371 -2.50 -1.54 9.67
CA TYR A 371 -3.55 -1.33 10.70
C TYR A 371 -3.05 -0.36 11.78
N GLY A 372 -2.05 -0.77 12.55
CA GLY A 372 -1.36 0.04 13.54
C GLY A 372 0.06 0.44 13.10
N ALA A 373 0.90 0.82 14.07
CA ALA A 373 2.32 1.04 13.86
C ALA A 373 3.00 -0.28 13.49
N PHE A 374 3.69 -0.31 12.35
CA PHE A 374 4.36 -1.51 11.86
C PHE A 374 5.61 -1.15 11.07
N ASP A 375 6.75 -1.10 11.74
CA ASP A 375 8.02 -0.64 11.18
C ASP A 375 8.49 -1.40 9.92
N PRO A 376 8.28 -2.73 9.79
CA PRO A 376 8.63 -3.44 8.54
C PRO A 376 8.02 -2.84 7.28
N ALA A 377 6.80 -2.28 7.35
CA ALA A 377 6.11 -1.65 6.22
C ALA A 377 6.46 -0.17 6.03
N VAL A 378 7.28 0.42 6.89
CA VAL A 378 7.65 1.84 6.82
C VAL A 378 8.83 2.02 5.89
N GLN A 379 8.75 2.98 4.96
CA GLN A 379 9.88 3.45 4.18
C GLN A 379 10.60 4.57 4.93
N SER A 380 11.93 4.60 4.82
CA SER A 380 12.81 5.57 5.51
C SER A 380 12.55 7.04 5.13
N TYR A 381 11.86 7.27 4.00
CA TYR A 381 11.42 8.61 3.57
C TYR A 381 10.09 9.07 4.18
N SER A 382 9.51 8.29 5.10
CA SER A 382 8.21 8.61 5.71
C SER A 382 8.40 9.27 7.07
N CYS A 383 7.67 10.36 7.32
CA CYS A 383 7.44 10.94 8.64
C CYS A 383 6.00 10.70 9.09
N ARG A 384 5.66 11.13 10.30
CA ARG A 384 4.31 10.92 10.83
C ARG A 384 3.23 11.65 10.01
N GLY A 385 3.58 12.81 9.43
CA GLY A 385 2.73 13.56 8.49
C GLY A 385 2.48 12.83 7.18
N SER A 386 3.40 11.95 6.77
CA SER A 386 3.26 11.20 5.50
C SER A 386 2.00 10.34 5.43
N ALA A 387 1.54 9.83 6.57
CA ALA A 387 0.31 9.04 6.63
C ALA A 387 -0.93 9.81 6.16
N PHE A 388 -0.94 11.15 6.24
CA PHE A 388 -2.06 11.98 5.77
C PHE A 388 -2.23 11.98 4.23
N TRP A 389 -1.32 11.37 3.45
CA TRP A 389 -1.60 11.05 2.06
C TRP A 389 -2.83 10.14 1.88
N MET A 390 -3.29 9.43 2.91
CA MET A 390 -4.59 8.75 2.91
C MET A 390 -5.75 9.71 2.69
N GLY A 391 -5.57 11.00 3.00
CA GLY A 391 -6.51 12.08 2.71
C GLY A 391 -6.91 12.20 1.24
N LYS A 392 -6.11 11.62 0.33
CA LYS A 392 -6.48 11.49 -1.09
C LYS A 392 -7.86 10.84 -1.29
N ALA A 393 -8.25 9.90 -0.44
CA ALA A 393 -9.58 9.32 -0.46
C ALA A 393 -10.68 10.39 -0.36
N PHE A 394 -10.47 11.40 0.48
CA PHE A 394 -11.46 12.46 0.74
C PHE A 394 -11.52 13.52 -0.37
N LEU A 395 -10.60 13.52 -1.34
CA LEU A 395 -10.76 14.29 -2.57
C LEU A 395 -12.01 13.87 -3.36
N GLY A 396 -12.52 12.67 -3.09
CA GLY A 396 -13.85 12.24 -3.55
C GLY A 396 -15.00 13.18 -3.13
N LEU A 397 -14.84 13.93 -2.04
CA LEU A 397 -15.81 14.94 -1.61
C LEU A 397 -15.85 16.18 -2.54
N LEU A 398 -14.85 16.35 -3.41
CA LEU A 398 -14.87 17.36 -4.48
C LEU A 398 -15.85 16.99 -5.60
N VAL A 399 -16.22 15.71 -5.71
CA VAL A 399 -17.23 15.22 -6.64
C VAL A 399 -18.60 15.75 -6.20
N PRO A 400 -19.42 16.30 -7.14
CA PRO A 400 -20.72 16.87 -6.80
C PRO A 400 -21.62 15.93 -5.99
N ALA A 401 -22.29 16.45 -4.99
CA ALA A 401 -23.15 15.66 -4.10
C ALA A 401 -24.29 14.92 -4.85
N GLY A 402 -24.74 15.46 -5.98
CA GLY A 402 -25.75 14.85 -6.85
C GLY A 402 -25.25 13.78 -7.80
N SER A 403 -23.92 13.50 -7.83
CA SER A 403 -23.36 12.49 -8.71
C SER A 403 -23.86 11.08 -8.37
N LYS A 404 -23.83 10.18 -9.34
CA LYS A 404 -24.23 8.77 -9.12
C LYS A 404 -23.39 8.07 -8.05
N PHE A 405 -22.13 8.44 -7.89
CA PHE A 405 -21.30 7.87 -6.82
C PHE A 405 -21.93 8.13 -5.43
N TRP A 406 -22.45 9.32 -5.18
CA TRP A 406 -23.04 9.68 -3.89
C TRP A 406 -24.52 9.28 -3.74
N THR A 407 -25.27 9.18 -4.84
CA THR A 407 -26.72 8.97 -4.83
C THR A 407 -27.17 7.53 -5.10
N ALA A 408 -26.34 6.71 -5.77
CA ALA A 408 -26.68 5.31 -6.02
C ALA A 408 -26.77 4.50 -4.71
N THR A 409 -27.71 3.58 -4.63
CA THR A 409 -27.81 2.66 -3.48
C THR A 409 -26.63 1.69 -3.46
N GLU A 410 -25.99 1.55 -2.30
CA GLU A 410 -24.94 0.55 -2.10
C GLU A 410 -25.41 -0.86 -2.45
N ASN A 411 -24.50 -1.63 -3.06
CA ASN A 411 -24.75 -3.04 -3.35
C ASN A 411 -23.43 -3.84 -3.32
N GLU A 412 -23.54 -5.15 -3.35
CA GLU A 412 -22.38 -6.06 -3.31
C GLU A 412 -21.73 -6.28 -4.69
N GLY A 413 -22.26 -5.68 -5.76
CA GLY A 413 -21.71 -5.81 -7.11
C GLY A 413 -21.50 -7.27 -7.55
N ALA A 414 -20.31 -7.56 -8.05
CA ALA A 414 -19.93 -8.89 -8.50
C ALA A 414 -20.05 -9.97 -7.39
N TRP A 415 -19.82 -9.61 -6.13
CA TRP A 415 -19.92 -10.54 -5.01
C TRP A 415 -21.33 -11.14 -4.84
N ALA A 416 -22.39 -10.45 -5.23
CA ALA A 416 -23.75 -10.99 -5.24
C ALA A 416 -24.12 -11.64 -6.57
N GLN A 417 -23.64 -11.08 -7.68
CA GLN A 417 -24.10 -11.45 -9.02
C GLN A 417 -23.26 -12.56 -9.66
N GLU A 418 -21.94 -12.49 -9.58
CA GLU A 418 -20.99 -13.32 -10.34
C GLU A 418 -20.24 -14.30 -9.45
N LEU A 419 -19.71 -13.83 -8.31
CA LEU A 419 -18.78 -14.55 -7.46
C LEU A 419 -19.50 -15.54 -6.54
N LYS A 420 -19.72 -16.76 -7.01
CA LYS A 420 -20.50 -17.79 -6.31
C LYS A 420 -19.61 -18.65 -5.40
N LYS A 421 -20.11 -18.98 -4.20
CA LYS A 421 -19.45 -19.92 -3.29
C LYS A 421 -19.18 -21.28 -3.98
N GLY A 422 -18.11 -21.95 -3.56
CA GLY A 422 -17.65 -23.20 -4.14
C GLY A 422 -16.85 -23.04 -5.44
N LYS A 423 -16.66 -21.81 -5.91
CA LYS A 423 -15.84 -21.49 -7.10
C LYS A 423 -14.71 -20.52 -6.72
N VAL A 424 -13.76 -20.38 -7.63
CA VAL A 424 -12.70 -19.37 -7.62
C VAL A 424 -12.74 -18.63 -8.95
N TYR A 425 -12.47 -17.35 -8.92
CA TYR A 425 -12.54 -16.49 -10.10
C TYR A 425 -11.19 -15.82 -10.32
N ASN A 426 -10.69 -15.93 -11.53
CA ASN A 426 -9.40 -15.37 -11.93
C ASN A 426 -9.60 -14.33 -13.02
N LYS A 427 -8.94 -13.19 -12.89
CA LYS A 427 -8.89 -12.14 -13.86
C LYS A 427 -7.44 -11.69 -14.04
N LEU A 428 -6.87 -11.98 -15.21
CA LEU A 428 -5.54 -11.51 -15.56
C LEU A 428 -5.64 -10.11 -16.14
N GLU A 429 -4.79 -9.22 -15.68
CA GLU A 429 -4.53 -7.94 -16.30
C GLU A 429 -3.40 -8.13 -17.32
N ASP A 430 -3.75 -8.13 -18.61
CA ASP A 430 -2.84 -8.54 -19.69
C ASP A 430 -1.60 -7.65 -19.79
N SER A 431 -1.73 -6.36 -19.47
CA SER A 431 -0.64 -5.41 -19.60
C SER A 431 0.31 -5.38 -18.39
N SER A 432 -0.20 -5.58 -17.18
CA SER A 432 0.59 -5.62 -15.94
C SER A 432 1.00 -7.03 -15.56
N HIS A 433 0.35 -8.04 -16.12
CA HIS A 433 0.44 -9.44 -15.75
C HIS A 433 0.10 -9.70 -14.28
N ILE A 434 -0.71 -8.83 -13.67
CA ILE A 434 -1.27 -9.04 -12.34
C ILE A 434 -2.47 -9.98 -12.48
N LEU A 435 -2.46 -11.08 -11.72
CA LEU A 435 -3.62 -11.96 -11.62
C LEU A 435 -4.42 -11.59 -10.37
N ILE A 436 -5.64 -11.12 -10.57
CA ILE A 436 -6.63 -10.92 -9.51
C ILE A 436 -7.40 -12.22 -9.34
N THR A 437 -7.56 -12.67 -8.10
CA THR A 437 -8.30 -13.91 -7.77
C THR A 437 -9.28 -13.64 -6.64
N ASP A 438 -10.55 -13.94 -6.86
CA ASP A 438 -11.60 -13.81 -5.86
C ASP A 438 -11.98 -15.16 -5.27
N TYR A 439 -12.06 -15.20 -3.92
CA TYR A 439 -12.40 -16.38 -3.13
C TYR A 439 -13.74 -16.19 -2.40
N PRO A 440 -14.88 -16.50 -3.05
CA PRO A 440 -16.20 -16.23 -2.48
C PRO A 440 -16.50 -16.98 -1.17
N ASN A 441 -15.82 -18.09 -0.91
CA ASN A 441 -16.03 -18.88 0.30
C ASN A 441 -15.66 -18.11 1.56
N ILE A 442 -14.62 -17.26 1.49
CA ILE A 442 -14.21 -16.40 2.62
C ILE A 442 -14.47 -14.92 2.36
N GLY A 443 -14.86 -14.54 1.13
CA GLY A 443 -15.11 -13.16 0.73
C GLY A 443 -13.84 -12.34 0.56
N ALA A 444 -12.72 -12.98 0.22
CA ALA A 444 -11.42 -12.32 0.06
C ALA A 444 -11.02 -12.16 -1.41
N ALA A 445 -10.34 -11.06 -1.69
CA ALA A 445 -9.61 -10.83 -2.94
C ALA A 445 -8.12 -11.10 -2.72
N GLU A 446 -7.46 -11.62 -3.74
CA GLU A 446 -6.03 -11.93 -3.75
C GLU A 446 -5.41 -11.45 -5.05
N ILE A 447 -4.17 -11.00 -5.02
CA ILE A 447 -3.40 -10.69 -6.22
C ILE A 447 -2.10 -11.49 -6.26
N ARG A 448 -1.70 -11.86 -7.47
CA ARG A 448 -0.35 -12.30 -7.81
C ARG A 448 0.28 -11.22 -8.64
N ALA A 449 1.34 -10.64 -8.11
CA ALA A 449 2.17 -9.65 -8.77
C ALA A 449 3.62 -10.16 -8.80
N TRP A 450 4.50 -9.42 -9.43
CA TRP A 450 5.91 -9.79 -9.53
C TRP A 450 6.78 -8.54 -9.68
N CYS A 451 8.03 -8.67 -9.23
CA CYS A 451 9.05 -7.67 -9.43
C CYS A 451 10.41 -8.38 -9.60
N HIS A 452 11.14 -8.00 -10.66
CA HIS A 452 12.46 -8.55 -10.96
C HIS A 452 13.52 -7.45 -10.89
N VAL A 453 13.84 -7.01 -9.66
CA VAL A 453 14.83 -5.96 -9.41
C VAL A 453 15.90 -6.46 -8.45
N LYS A 454 17.13 -6.61 -8.96
CA LYS A 454 18.29 -7.01 -8.15
C LYS A 454 18.66 -5.94 -7.13
N ALA A 455 19.25 -6.36 -6.00
CA ALA A 455 19.60 -5.46 -4.90
C ALA A 455 20.66 -4.43 -5.30
N VAL A 456 21.59 -4.77 -6.19
CA VAL A 456 22.65 -3.85 -6.63
C VAL A 456 22.04 -2.69 -7.42
N GLY A 457 22.14 -1.48 -6.87
CA GLY A 457 21.57 -0.27 -7.44
C GLY A 457 20.06 -0.14 -7.30
N ALA A 458 19.37 -1.13 -6.73
CA ALA A 458 17.94 -1.05 -6.46
C ALA A 458 17.66 -0.25 -5.18
N TRP A 459 16.57 0.51 -5.20
CA TRP A 459 16.09 1.21 -4.04
C TRP A 459 15.47 0.25 -3.02
N GLU A 460 15.58 0.56 -1.70
CA GLU A 460 15.16 -0.31 -0.60
C GLU A 460 13.77 -0.94 -0.74
N PRO A 461 12.68 -0.21 -1.12
CA PRO A 461 11.35 -0.81 -1.24
C PRO A 461 11.27 -1.96 -2.23
N PHE A 462 12.07 -1.93 -3.30
CA PHE A 462 12.08 -2.97 -4.33
C PHE A 462 12.98 -4.15 -4.00
N ARG A 463 13.76 -4.06 -2.93
CA ARG A 463 14.59 -5.15 -2.39
C ARG A 463 13.82 -6.01 -1.39
N SER A 464 12.69 -5.51 -0.89
CA SER A 464 11.85 -6.21 0.08
C SER A 464 11.07 -7.33 -0.60
N SER A 465 11.12 -8.53 -0.03
CA SER A 465 10.22 -9.61 -0.45
C SER A 465 8.80 -9.35 -0.01
N GLU A 466 8.60 -8.62 1.10
CA GLU A 466 7.31 -8.37 1.69
C GLU A 466 6.45 -7.44 0.82
N ASN A 467 7.03 -6.35 0.31
CA ASN A 467 6.28 -5.34 -0.44
C ASN A 467 5.84 -5.81 -1.84
N TYR A 468 6.70 -6.58 -2.54
CA TYR A 468 6.50 -6.86 -3.97
C TYR A 468 6.58 -8.32 -4.37
N ASN A 469 7.23 -9.17 -3.58
CA ASN A 469 7.64 -10.50 -4.01
C ASN A 469 7.17 -11.62 -3.06
N ARG A 470 5.98 -11.51 -2.50
CA ARG A 470 5.25 -12.67 -1.98
C ARG A 470 4.70 -13.50 -3.16
N LEU A 471 4.45 -14.75 -2.93
CA LEU A 471 3.79 -15.61 -3.92
C LEU A 471 2.39 -15.09 -4.25
N SER A 472 1.68 -14.56 -3.26
CA SER A 472 0.44 -13.79 -3.43
C SER A 472 0.19 -12.87 -2.24
N TYR A 473 -0.72 -11.89 -2.42
CA TYR A 473 -1.18 -10.94 -1.42
C TYR A 473 -2.69 -11.04 -1.30
N ASN A 474 -3.22 -11.20 -0.10
CA ASN A 474 -4.63 -11.49 0.14
C ASN A 474 -5.22 -10.48 1.14
N SER A 475 -6.45 -10.03 0.89
CA SER A 475 -7.14 -9.06 1.74
C SER A 475 -7.46 -9.60 3.15
N ALA A 476 -7.60 -10.93 3.29
CA ALA A 476 -7.84 -11.58 4.59
C ALA A 476 -6.55 -11.88 5.36
N PHE A 477 -5.39 -11.93 4.68
CA PHE A 477 -4.10 -12.34 5.24
C PHE A 477 -3.00 -11.31 4.92
N PRO A 478 -2.94 -10.19 5.66
CA PRO A 478 -1.85 -9.23 5.52
C PRO A 478 -0.49 -9.90 5.69
N TRP A 479 0.51 -9.46 4.90
CA TRP A 479 1.80 -10.10 4.93
C TRP A 479 2.52 -9.92 6.28
N GLN A 480 3.23 -10.96 6.70
CA GLN A 480 4.16 -10.95 7.82
C GLN A 480 5.56 -10.58 7.33
N ALA A 481 6.33 -9.86 8.13
CA ALA A 481 7.73 -9.57 7.86
C ALA A 481 8.59 -10.84 7.92
N ASP A 482 9.66 -10.86 7.12
CA ASP A 482 10.65 -11.92 7.16
C ASP A 482 11.55 -11.79 8.39
N ASP A 483 12.09 -12.91 8.87
CA ASP A 483 13.07 -12.95 9.93
C ASP A 483 14.42 -13.53 9.47
N SER A 484 15.42 -13.43 10.33
CA SER A 484 16.77 -13.96 10.04
C SER A 484 16.91 -15.47 10.26
N ILE A 485 15.94 -16.12 10.91
CA ILE A 485 15.97 -17.56 11.21
C ILE A 485 15.31 -18.41 10.13
N GLY A 486 14.79 -17.75 9.07
CA GLY A 486 14.21 -18.41 7.90
C GLY A 486 12.73 -18.74 8.05
N THR A 487 11.99 -18.03 8.91
CA THR A 487 10.53 -18.05 8.88
C THR A 487 10.06 -17.09 7.79
N VAL A 488 9.23 -17.58 6.89
CA VAL A 488 8.70 -16.78 5.78
C VAL A 488 7.22 -17.07 5.61
N ALA A 489 6.42 -16.02 5.39
CA ALA A 489 5.01 -16.16 5.10
C ALA A 489 4.75 -15.96 3.62
N MET A 490 4.02 -16.90 3.00
CA MET A 490 3.63 -16.87 1.59
C MET A 490 4.79 -16.59 0.64
N ASN A 491 5.92 -17.27 0.88
CA ASN A 491 7.13 -17.14 0.07
C ASN A 491 8.03 -18.38 0.21
N TYR A 492 9.02 -18.46 -0.67
CA TYR A 492 10.18 -19.34 -0.53
C TYR A 492 11.31 -18.65 0.20
N VAL A 493 12.06 -19.42 1.01
CA VAL A 493 13.32 -18.99 1.60
C VAL A 493 14.37 -20.07 1.40
N PHE A 494 15.56 -19.67 1.04
CA PHE A 494 16.68 -20.56 0.71
C PHE A 494 17.87 -20.32 1.63
N LYS A 495 18.61 -21.37 1.94
CA LYS A 495 19.86 -21.21 2.65
C LYS A 495 20.96 -20.92 1.63
N ASN A 496 21.51 -19.70 1.67
CA ASN A 496 22.53 -19.25 0.72
C ASN A 496 23.93 -19.78 1.05
N SER A 497 24.92 -19.49 0.21
CA SER A 497 26.31 -19.94 0.38
C SER A 497 26.99 -19.45 1.66
N ARG A 498 26.44 -18.41 2.31
CA ARG A 498 26.90 -17.89 3.60
C ARG A 498 26.22 -18.57 4.80
N ASN A 499 25.45 -19.63 4.55
CA ASN A 499 24.65 -20.32 5.56
C ASN A 499 23.57 -19.44 6.21
N GLN A 500 23.09 -18.39 5.50
CA GLN A 500 22.02 -17.49 5.92
C GLN A 500 20.74 -17.81 5.15
N TRP A 501 19.58 -17.60 5.79
CA TRP A 501 18.30 -17.70 5.12
C TRP A 501 18.03 -16.45 4.29
N GLU A 502 17.72 -16.64 3.01
CA GLU A 502 17.46 -15.59 2.03
C GLU A 502 16.08 -15.81 1.41
N PRO A 503 15.12 -14.87 1.61
CA PRO A 503 13.83 -14.96 1.00
C PRO A 503 13.91 -14.69 -0.52
N ALA A 504 13.08 -15.38 -1.29
CA ALA A 504 12.98 -15.19 -2.72
C ALA A 504 12.47 -13.77 -3.04
N ARG A 505 13.12 -13.10 -4.01
CA ARG A 505 12.80 -11.73 -4.41
C ARG A 505 12.74 -11.50 -5.92
N LEU A 506 13.34 -12.37 -6.72
CA LEU A 506 13.38 -12.19 -8.17
C LEU A 506 12.38 -13.12 -8.84
N TYR A 507 11.23 -12.58 -9.19
CA TYR A 507 10.18 -13.29 -9.91
C TYR A 507 9.99 -12.69 -11.30
N THR A 508 9.81 -13.56 -12.30
CA THR A 508 9.48 -13.16 -13.67
C THR A 508 8.20 -13.86 -14.11
N TYR A 509 7.20 -13.08 -14.53
CA TYR A 509 5.98 -13.64 -15.12
C TYR A 509 6.30 -14.39 -16.42
N LYS A 510 5.63 -15.52 -16.62
CA LYS A 510 5.75 -16.33 -17.84
C LYS A 510 4.45 -16.35 -18.64
N LYS A 511 3.37 -16.81 -18.02
CA LYS A 511 2.05 -16.93 -18.64
C LYS A 511 0.97 -17.20 -17.59
N PHE A 512 -0.27 -16.97 -17.99
CA PHE A 512 -1.46 -17.51 -17.33
C PHE A 512 -2.21 -18.36 -18.36
N GLU A 513 -2.37 -19.65 -18.08
CA GLU A 513 -2.96 -20.59 -19.02
C GLU A 513 -3.73 -21.66 -18.24
N ASP A 514 -4.93 -21.99 -18.71
CA ASP A 514 -5.80 -23.03 -18.09
C ASP A 514 -6.04 -22.84 -16.60
N GLY A 515 -6.11 -21.58 -16.14
CA GLY A 515 -6.30 -21.25 -14.73
C GLY A 515 -5.06 -21.43 -13.86
N VAL A 516 -3.88 -21.57 -14.46
CA VAL A 516 -2.58 -21.71 -13.78
C VAL A 516 -1.72 -20.49 -14.09
N TYR A 517 -1.17 -19.86 -13.04
CA TYR A 517 -0.27 -18.72 -13.15
C TYR A 517 1.18 -19.20 -13.03
N TYR A 518 1.99 -18.92 -14.03
CA TYR A 518 3.37 -19.38 -14.14
C TYR A 518 4.37 -18.25 -13.96
N ARG A 519 5.40 -18.50 -13.13
CA ARG A 519 6.53 -17.60 -12.92
C ARG A 519 7.84 -18.36 -12.84
N ASP A 520 8.94 -17.71 -13.24
CA ASP A 520 10.29 -18.14 -12.88
C ASP A 520 10.74 -17.43 -11.61
N LEU A 521 11.49 -18.14 -10.76
CA LEU A 521 12.15 -17.62 -9.57
C LEU A 521 13.65 -17.88 -9.68
N GLU A 522 14.44 -16.84 -9.38
CA GLU A 522 15.90 -16.94 -9.25
C GLU A 522 16.30 -16.39 -7.87
N LEU A 523 17.23 -17.07 -7.18
CA LEU A 523 17.76 -16.55 -5.92
C LEU A 523 18.71 -15.38 -6.23
N GLU A 524 18.55 -14.25 -5.56
CA GLU A 524 19.28 -13.02 -5.88
C GLU A 524 20.79 -13.14 -5.70
N THR A 525 21.24 -13.81 -4.63
CA THR A 525 22.68 -13.98 -4.35
C THR A 525 23.31 -15.17 -5.08
N ASN A 526 22.50 -16.06 -5.66
CA ASN A 526 22.97 -17.25 -6.37
C ASN A 526 22.01 -17.67 -7.49
N SER A 527 22.29 -17.24 -8.71
CA SER A 527 21.49 -17.55 -9.90
C SER A 527 21.48 -19.04 -10.32
N HIS A 528 22.27 -19.90 -9.68
CA HIS A 528 22.20 -21.34 -9.85
C HIS A 528 21.01 -21.98 -9.12
N ILE A 529 20.39 -21.25 -8.18
CA ILE A 529 19.17 -21.67 -7.48
C ILE A 529 17.97 -21.07 -8.21
N ARG A 530 17.20 -21.92 -8.87
CA ARG A 530 16.08 -21.56 -9.74
C ARG A 530 14.90 -22.48 -9.57
N LEU A 531 13.70 -21.91 -9.56
CA LEU A 531 12.45 -22.67 -9.62
C LEU A 531 11.60 -22.16 -10.78
N GLN A 532 10.85 -23.08 -11.37
CA GLN A 532 9.69 -22.78 -12.21
C GLN A 532 8.44 -23.00 -11.38
N LEU A 533 7.62 -22.00 -11.24
CA LEU A 533 6.47 -21.98 -10.35
C LEU A 533 5.18 -22.09 -11.17
N ALA A 534 4.26 -22.95 -10.71
CA ALA A 534 2.92 -23.05 -11.25
C ALA A 534 1.91 -23.02 -10.10
N GLU A 535 1.03 -22.03 -10.10
CA GLU A 535 0.05 -21.79 -9.06
C GLU A 535 -1.35 -21.90 -9.63
N MET A 536 -2.12 -22.86 -9.14
CA MET A 536 -3.51 -23.10 -9.52
C MET A 536 -4.42 -22.69 -8.37
N PRO A 537 -5.13 -21.54 -8.45
CA PRO A 537 -6.15 -21.19 -7.47
C PRO A 537 -7.28 -22.22 -7.41
N LEU A 538 -7.68 -22.57 -6.20
CA LEU A 538 -8.78 -23.49 -5.89
C LEU A 538 -9.83 -22.74 -5.04
N PRO A 539 -11.08 -23.21 -4.93
CA PRO A 539 -12.12 -22.50 -4.17
C PRO A 539 -11.75 -22.19 -2.70
N ASN A 540 -10.87 -22.97 -2.09
CA ASN A 540 -10.41 -22.80 -0.70
C ASN A 540 -8.88 -22.70 -0.60
N GLY A 541 -8.19 -22.22 -1.60
CA GLY A 541 -6.73 -22.10 -1.54
C GLY A 541 -6.00 -22.18 -2.86
N ILE A 542 -4.81 -22.74 -2.83
CA ILE A 542 -3.88 -22.85 -3.97
C ILE A 542 -3.28 -24.25 -4.02
N LEU A 543 -3.27 -24.87 -5.21
CA LEU A 543 -2.41 -25.99 -5.51
C LEU A 543 -1.17 -25.49 -6.23
N ARG A 544 0.00 -25.72 -5.66
CA ARG A 544 1.29 -25.41 -6.24
C ARG A 544 1.94 -26.65 -6.85
N VAL A 545 2.49 -26.48 -8.03
CA VAL A 545 3.32 -27.49 -8.71
C VAL A 545 4.59 -26.79 -9.13
N ASP A 546 5.60 -26.83 -8.29
CA ASP A 546 6.84 -26.07 -8.51
C ASP A 546 7.96 -27.04 -8.90
N LYS A 547 8.70 -26.71 -9.97
CA LYS A 547 9.83 -27.49 -10.46
C LYS A 547 11.15 -26.86 -10.01
N ASN A 548 11.96 -27.63 -9.31
CA ASN A 548 13.33 -27.26 -8.99
C ASN A 548 14.22 -27.47 -10.23
N ASN A 549 14.82 -26.39 -10.71
CA ASN A 549 15.82 -26.39 -11.78
C ASN A 549 17.19 -25.89 -11.28
N SER A 550 17.42 -25.95 -9.95
CA SER A 550 18.71 -25.55 -9.37
C SER A 550 19.81 -26.51 -9.80
N THR A 551 20.99 -25.95 -10.09
CA THR A 551 22.19 -26.71 -10.47
C THR A 551 23.15 -26.93 -9.30
N GLU A 552 22.77 -26.52 -8.10
CA GLU A 552 23.51 -26.69 -6.85
C GLU A 552 22.59 -27.21 -5.73
N PRO A 553 23.14 -27.99 -4.78
CA PRO A 553 22.39 -28.41 -3.59
C PRO A 553 21.93 -27.21 -2.77
N VAL A 554 20.70 -27.27 -2.25
CA VAL A 554 20.14 -26.18 -1.47
C VAL A 554 19.15 -26.66 -0.41
N GLN A 555 19.09 -25.98 0.73
CA GLN A 555 18.02 -26.10 1.70
C GLN A 555 16.95 -25.07 1.42
N VAL A 556 15.69 -25.50 1.40
CA VAL A 556 14.55 -24.66 1.05
C VAL A 556 13.44 -24.82 2.07
N ARG A 557 12.71 -23.72 2.33
CA ARG A 557 11.41 -23.73 3.00
C ARG A 557 10.38 -22.99 2.14
N LEU A 558 9.13 -23.39 2.29
CA LEU A 558 7.96 -22.69 1.76
C LEU A 558 6.99 -22.48 2.90
N GLY A 559 6.67 -21.23 3.18
CA GLY A 559 5.72 -20.85 4.22
C GLY A 559 4.33 -20.55 3.66
N HIS A 560 3.31 -20.90 4.44
CA HIS A 560 1.92 -20.48 4.21
C HIS A 560 1.71 -19.02 4.61
N TYR A 561 0.52 -18.45 4.42
CA TYR A 561 0.13 -17.21 5.09
C TYR A 561 0.34 -17.33 6.61
N ALA A 562 0.61 -16.22 7.26
CA ALA A 562 0.66 -16.15 8.72
C ALA A 562 -0.73 -15.91 9.30
N LEU A 563 -1.06 -16.55 10.43
CA LEU A 563 -2.22 -16.23 11.22
C LEU A 563 -1.85 -15.42 12.47
N PRO A 564 -2.37 -14.20 12.64
CA PRO A 564 -2.19 -13.42 13.87
C PRO A 564 -2.96 -14.03 15.04
N GLN A 565 -2.44 -13.89 16.23
CA GLN A 565 -3.13 -14.27 17.47
C GLN A 565 -4.17 -13.20 17.83
N VAL A 566 -5.43 -13.41 17.44
CA VAL A 566 -6.53 -12.44 17.63
C VAL A 566 -7.57 -12.89 18.65
N LYS A 567 -7.79 -14.19 18.81
CA LYS A 567 -8.73 -14.78 19.79
C LYS A 567 -8.03 -15.83 20.64
N GLY A 568 -7.02 -15.41 21.41
CA GLY A 568 -6.17 -16.33 22.16
C GLY A 568 -5.10 -17.00 21.30
N ALA A 569 -4.42 -18.02 21.82
CA ALA A 569 -3.35 -18.71 21.12
C ALA A 569 -3.86 -19.42 19.85
N VAL A 570 -3.06 -19.35 18.79
CA VAL A 570 -3.34 -20.09 17.56
C VAL A 570 -3.24 -21.59 17.85
N LYS A 571 -4.31 -22.31 17.57
CA LYS A 571 -4.36 -23.77 17.76
C LYS A 571 -3.74 -24.46 16.55
N SER A 572 -3.08 -25.58 16.77
CA SER A 572 -2.56 -26.41 15.68
C SER A 572 -2.99 -27.86 15.85
N VAL A 573 -3.28 -28.54 14.72
CA VAL A 573 -3.62 -29.94 14.67
C VAL A 573 -3.06 -30.58 13.40
N THR A 574 -2.58 -31.81 13.52
CA THR A 574 -2.22 -32.62 12.36
C THR A 574 -3.34 -33.62 12.08
N ARG A 575 -3.81 -33.67 10.83
CA ARG A 575 -4.81 -34.60 10.37
C ARG A 575 -4.21 -35.49 9.30
N ALA A 576 -4.12 -36.78 9.60
CA ALA A 576 -3.68 -37.79 8.65
C ALA A 576 -4.86 -38.53 8.06
N GLY A 577 -4.76 -38.90 6.78
CA GLY A 577 -5.69 -39.77 6.06
C GLY A 577 -4.95 -40.65 5.06
N LYS A 578 -5.68 -41.39 4.27
CA LYS A 578 -5.06 -42.29 3.26
C LYS A 578 -4.36 -41.46 2.19
N GLY A 579 -3.00 -41.46 2.23
CA GLY A 579 -2.16 -40.80 1.23
C GLY A 579 -1.97 -39.31 1.43
N TYR A 580 -2.32 -38.74 2.61
CA TYR A 580 -2.02 -37.33 2.93
C TYR A 580 -1.82 -37.11 4.42
N THR A 581 -1.08 -36.05 4.73
CA THR A 581 -0.98 -35.47 6.07
C THR A 581 -1.14 -33.95 5.94
N ALA A 582 -2.13 -33.40 6.64
CA ALA A 582 -2.41 -31.97 6.67
C ALA A 582 -2.03 -31.39 8.03
N THR A 583 -1.26 -30.33 8.05
CA THR A 583 -1.07 -29.49 9.25
C THR A 583 -2.03 -28.30 9.16
N ILE A 584 -2.83 -28.11 10.19
CA ILE A 584 -3.89 -27.09 10.24
C ILE A 584 -3.63 -26.19 11.43
N ILE A 585 -3.74 -24.87 11.23
CA ILE A 585 -3.72 -23.85 12.29
C ILE A 585 -5.03 -23.06 12.27
N ASP A 586 -5.47 -22.59 13.45
CA ASP A 586 -6.73 -21.86 13.65
C ASP A 586 -6.56 -20.75 14.67
N ASN A 587 -6.89 -19.50 14.30
CA ASN A 587 -6.81 -18.32 15.17
C ASN A 587 -8.17 -17.85 15.70
N GLY A 588 -9.24 -18.64 15.48
CA GLY A 588 -10.61 -18.30 15.86
C GLY A 588 -11.33 -17.38 14.88
N VAL A 589 -10.69 -16.98 13.77
CA VAL A 589 -11.29 -16.23 12.64
C VAL A 589 -11.13 -17.04 11.35
N TYR A 590 -9.93 -17.51 11.10
CA TYR A 590 -9.58 -18.32 9.93
C TYR A 590 -8.80 -19.56 10.34
N GLN A 591 -8.90 -20.58 9.48
CA GLN A 591 -8.06 -21.77 9.50
C GLN A 591 -7.17 -21.76 8.26
N LEU A 592 -5.92 -22.15 8.41
CA LEU A 592 -5.01 -22.46 7.30
C LEU A 592 -4.63 -23.94 7.37
N ALA A 593 -4.56 -24.59 6.23
CA ALA A 593 -4.08 -25.97 6.14
C ALA A 593 -2.99 -26.09 5.07
N MET A 594 -1.88 -26.77 5.40
CA MET A 594 -0.80 -27.09 4.48
C MET A 594 -0.66 -28.57 4.32
N VAL A 595 -0.68 -29.04 3.06
CA VAL A 595 -0.56 -30.47 2.74
C VAL A 595 0.62 -30.64 1.78
N PRO A 596 1.75 -31.20 2.25
CA PRO A 596 2.89 -31.55 1.41
C PRO A 596 2.55 -32.83 0.62
N VAL A 597 2.21 -32.66 -0.68
CA VAL A 597 1.82 -33.79 -1.55
C VAL A 597 3.05 -34.54 -2.07
N LYS A 598 4.10 -33.80 -2.45
CA LYS A 598 5.34 -34.38 -3.00
C LYS A 598 6.57 -33.46 -2.79
N GLY A 599 7.73 -34.07 -2.59
CA GLY A 599 9.03 -33.38 -2.61
C GLY A 599 9.44 -32.73 -1.29
N TRP A 600 8.65 -32.81 -0.24
CA TRP A 600 8.91 -32.23 1.07
C TRP A 600 9.32 -33.29 2.09
N THR A 601 10.19 -32.94 3.01
CA THR A 601 10.72 -33.86 4.04
C THR A 601 10.18 -33.56 5.44
N LYS A 602 9.80 -32.31 5.71
CA LYS A 602 9.35 -31.89 7.05
C LYS A 602 8.24 -30.82 6.94
N THR A 603 7.32 -30.83 7.91
CA THR A 603 6.34 -29.76 8.14
C THR A 603 6.48 -29.26 9.56
N GLU A 604 6.51 -27.94 9.76
CA GLU A 604 6.65 -27.28 11.06
C GLU A 604 5.60 -26.20 11.25
N VAL A 605 5.21 -25.99 12.50
CA VAL A 605 4.41 -24.85 12.93
C VAL A 605 5.32 -23.89 13.69
N VAL A 606 5.51 -22.70 13.15
CA VAL A 606 6.47 -21.72 13.67
C VAL A 606 5.71 -20.52 14.24
N ASN A 607 6.01 -20.18 15.48
CA ASN A 607 5.48 -18.99 16.14
C ASN A 607 6.48 -17.83 16.01
N SER A 608 5.97 -16.66 15.68
CA SER A 608 6.74 -15.42 15.53
C SER A 608 6.22 -14.34 16.46
N THR A 609 7.08 -13.37 16.79
CA THR A 609 6.76 -12.20 17.64
C THR A 609 7.23 -10.93 16.94
N GLY A 610 6.39 -9.88 16.89
CA GLY A 610 6.73 -8.58 16.32
C GLY A 610 6.74 -8.52 14.78
N LEU A 611 6.36 -9.60 14.09
CA LEU A 611 6.47 -9.70 12.64
C LEU A 611 5.16 -9.51 11.89
N HIS A 612 4.02 -9.41 12.57
CA HIS A 612 2.70 -9.35 11.93
C HIS A 612 1.99 -8.01 12.21
N PRO A 613 1.38 -7.37 11.17
CA PRO A 613 0.78 -6.03 11.31
C PRO A 613 -0.51 -5.98 12.13
N VAL A 614 -1.10 -7.13 12.46
CA VAL A 614 -2.39 -7.22 13.20
C VAL A 614 -2.16 -7.58 14.68
N SER A 615 -1.12 -8.33 15.00
CA SER A 615 -0.89 -8.81 16.36
C SER A 615 0.60 -9.02 16.62
N GLU A 616 1.02 -8.80 17.85
CA GLU A 616 2.39 -9.06 18.31
C GLU A 616 2.83 -10.51 18.07
N LYS A 617 1.89 -11.47 18.16
CA LYS A 617 2.17 -12.90 17.95
C LYS A 617 1.44 -13.42 16.74
N SER A 618 2.13 -14.26 15.97
CA SER A 618 1.58 -14.94 14.79
C SER A 618 2.16 -16.34 14.62
N THR A 619 1.54 -17.11 13.75
CA THR A 619 1.92 -18.52 13.49
C THR A 619 1.91 -18.79 12.00
N VAL A 620 2.94 -19.45 11.50
CA VAL A 620 3.10 -19.89 10.10
C VAL A 620 3.24 -21.41 10.05
N ILE A 621 2.75 -22.05 9.00
CA ILE A 621 3.07 -23.45 8.68
C ILE A 621 4.13 -23.42 7.59
N ASP A 622 5.28 -24.05 7.84
CA ASP A 622 6.36 -24.22 6.89
C ASP A 622 6.52 -25.68 6.45
N VAL A 623 6.79 -25.89 5.17
CA VAL A 623 7.36 -27.15 4.68
C VAL A 623 8.80 -26.94 4.26
N SER A 624 9.66 -27.94 4.48
CA SER A 624 11.09 -27.86 4.15
C SER A 624 11.61 -29.09 3.44
N ALA A 625 12.67 -28.90 2.64
CA ALA A 625 13.42 -29.94 1.99
C ALA A 625 14.89 -29.56 1.87
N SER A 626 15.75 -30.58 1.76
CA SER A 626 17.15 -30.43 1.37
C SER A 626 17.33 -31.06 0.00
N TRP A 627 17.68 -30.27 -1.00
CA TRP A 627 17.96 -30.75 -2.34
C TRP A 627 19.47 -31.06 -2.42
N THR A 628 19.79 -32.32 -2.58
CA THR A 628 21.18 -32.82 -2.59
C THR A 628 21.63 -33.20 -4.00
N THR A 629 20.71 -33.25 -4.97
CA THR A 629 20.97 -33.58 -6.37
C THR A 629 20.69 -32.38 -7.26
N THR A 630 21.33 -32.35 -8.43
CA THR A 630 21.06 -31.37 -9.49
C THR A 630 19.96 -31.86 -10.45
N GLU A 631 19.36 -33.02 -10.19
CA GLU A 631 18.25 -33.54 -10.98
C GLU A 631 16.99 -32.71 -10.78
N PRO A 632 16.30 -32.33 -11.86
CA PRO A 632 15.02 -31.64 -11.75
C PRO A 632 14.01 -32.40 -10.90
N ALA A 633 13.45 -31.72 -9.91
CA ALA A 633 12.48 -32.31 -8.99
C ALA A 633 11.22 -31.46 -8.87
N PHE A 634 10.07 -32.10 -8.63
CA PHE A 634 8.81 -31.41 -8.41
C PHE A 634 8.45 -31.39 -6.94
N HIS A 635 8.01 -30.20 -6.51
CA HIS A 635 7.42 -29.95 -5.19
C HIS A 635 5.94 -29.62 -5.37
N ILE A 636 5.07 -30.42 -4.79
CA ILE A 636 3.63 -30.26 -4.92
C ILE A 636 3.07 -30.00 -3.53
N THR A 637 2.32 -28.90 -3.40
CA THR A 637 1.82 -28.41 -2.10
C THR A 637 0.41 -27.87 -2.24
N LEU A 638 -0.48 -28.24 -1.31
CA LEU A 638 -1.75 -27.56 -1.12
C LEU A 638 -1.61 -26.55 0.03
N MET A 639 -1.97 -25.31 -0.24
CA MET A 639 -2.04 -24.21 0.70
C MET A 639 -3.49 -23.75 0.78
N LEU A 640 -4.20 -24.12 1.83
CA LEU A 640 -5.66 -24.01 1.90
C LEU A 640 -6.09 -23.11 3.07
N TRP A 641 -7.29 -22.54 2.97
CA TRP A 641 -7.89 -21.70 4.00
C TRP A 641 -9.40 -21.84 4.08
N LYS A 642 -9.94 -21.61 5.28
CA LYS A 642 -11.39 -21.55 5.59
C LYS A 642 -11.64 -20.54 6.70
N LYS A 643 -12.91 -20.21 6.94
CA LYS A 643 -13.30 -19.55 8.19
C LYS A 643 -13.15 -20.53 9.36
N SER A 644 -12.81 -20.01 10.53
CA SER A 644 -12.78 -20.82 11.74
C SER A 644 -14.16 -21.39 12.03
N GLY A 645 -14.21 -22.66 12.47
CA GLY A 645 -15.44 -23.41 12.68
C GLY A 645 -15.94 -24.20 11.48
N ASP A 646 -15.47 -23.89 10.26
CA ASP A 646 -15.82 -24.72 9.09
C ASP A 646 -15.04 -26.03 9.13
N THR A 647 -15.74 -27.15 8.81
CA THR A 647 -15.13 -28.47 8.81
C THR A 647 -14.37 -28.75 7.52
N TRP A 648 -13.16 -29.26 7.63
CA TRP A 648 -12.39 -29.79 6.50
C TRP A 648 -12.89 -31.16 6.09
N THR A 649 -13.20 -31.33 4.83
CA THR A 649 -13.49 -32.67 4.25
C THR A 649 -12.20 -33.33 3.76
N GLU A 650 -12.21 -34.66 3.62
CA GLU A 650 -11.08 -35.37 3.03
C GLU A 650 -10.85 -34.98 1.56
N ALA A 651 -11.93 -34.71 0.82
CA ALA A 651 -11.83 -34.28 -0.57
C ALA A 651 -11.12 -32.95 -0.75
N GLU A 652 -11.27 -32.03 0.22
CA GLU A 652 -10.59 -30.74 0.20
C GLU A 652 -9.11 -30.86 0.60
N LEU A 653 -8.80 -31.68 1.63
CA LEU A 653 -7.42 -31.87 2.08
C LEU A 653 -6.60 -32.79 1.17
N ASN A 654 -7.25 -33.62 0.36
CA ASN A 654 -6.62 -34.54 -0.57
C ASN A 654 -7.38 -34.59 -1.90
N PRO A 655 -7.45 -33.50 -2.66
CA PRO A 655 -8.15 -33.45 -3.93
C PRO A 655 -7.42 -34.21 -5.04
N VAL A 656 -6.09 -34.37 -4.94
CA VAL A 656 -5.22 -35.01 -5.94
C VAL A 656 -4.99 -36.46 -5.55
N THR A 657 -5.50 -37.41 -6.33
CA THR A 657 -5.33 -38.86 -6.08
C THR A 657 -4.03 -39.42 -6.61
N LYS A 658 -3.49 -38.79 -7.68
CA LYS A 658 -2.23 -39.19 -8.30
C LYS A 658 -1.55 -38.02 -8.97
N ALA A 659 -0.25 -37.88 -8.74
CA ALA A 659 0.63 -36.94 -9.44
C ALA A 659 1.72 -37.75 -10.16
N THR A 660 1.68 -37.75 -11.51
CA THR A 660 2.61 -38.52 -12.35
C THR A 660 3.52 -37.55 -13.08
N ILE A 661 4.82 -37.61 -12.84
CA ILE A 661 5.82 -36.84 -13.58
C ILE A 661 6.03 -37.51 -14.94
N ALA A 662 6.03 -36.74 -16.01
CA ALA A 662 6.32 -37.20 -17.36
C ALA A 662 7.77 -37.73 -17.46
N ALA A 663 8.03 -38.67 -18.37
CA ALA A 663 9.34 -39.27 -18.52
C ALA A 663 10.46 -38.25 -18.89
N ASP A 664 10.09 -37.14 -19.56
CA ASP A 664 11.00 -36.08 -19.90
C ASP A 664 11.28 -35.09 -18.73
N GLY A 665 10.63 -35.31 -17.57
CA GLY A 665 10.77 -34.46 -16.39
C GLY A 665 10.25 -33.01 -16.57
N ASN A 666 9.40 -32.74 -17.58
CA ASN A 666 8.96 -31.37 -17.90
C ASN A 666 7.52 -31.05 -17.52
N SER A 667 6.75 -32.05 -17.12
CA SER A 667 5.35 -31.87 -16.73
C SER A 667 4.91 -32.83 -15.64
N VAL A 668 3.83 -32.45 -14.97
CA VAL A 668 3.13 -33.30 -14.00
C VAL A 668 1.68 -33.46 -14.44
N THR A 669 1.24 -34.69 -14.55
CA THR A 669 -0.17 -35.02 -14.74
C THR A 669 -0.81 -35.24 -13.37
N LEU A 670 -1.78 -34.42 -13.03
CA LEU A 670 -2.57 -34.49 -11.80
C LEU A 670 -3.91 -35.14 -12.08
N LEU A 671 -4.23 -36.21 -11.37
CA LEU A 671 -5.57 -36.84 -11.39
C LEU A 671 -6.30 -36.42 -10.11
N PHE A 672 -7.43 -35.76 -10.26
CA PHE A 672 -8.25 -35.30 -9.15
C PHE A 672 -9.30 -36.35 -8.75
N LYS A 673 -9.78 -36.31 -7.49
CA LYS A 673 -10.81 -37.22 -6.97
C LYS A 673 -12.12 -37.21 -7.77
N ASN A 674 -12.45 -36.10 -8.41
CA ASN A 674 -13.62 -35.97 -9.29
C ASN A 674 -13.41 -36.57 -10.69
N GLY A 675 -12.30 -37.28 -10.93
CA GLY A 675 -11.94 -37.88 -12.21
C GLY A 675 -11.34 -36.95 -13.25
N THR A 676 -11.26 -35.66 -12.97
CA THR A 676 -10.60 -34.70 -13.90
C THR A 676 -9.09 -34.88 -13.90
N THR A 677 -8.48 -34.62 -15.05
CA THR A 677 -7.03 -34.66 -15.21
C THR A 677 -6.54 -33.29 -15.64
N ARG A 678 -5.43 -32.85 -15.07
CA ARG A 678 -4.73 -31.60 -15.44
C ARG A 678 -3.25 -31.91 -15.70
N ILE A 679 -2.72 -31.35 -16.77
CA ILE A 679 -1.28 -31.38 -17.06
C ILE A 679 -0.72 -30.00 -16.74
N VAL A 680 0.26 -29.95 -15.83
CA VAL A 680 0.93 -28.70 -15.42
C VAL A 680 2.36 -28.75 -15.95
N LYS A 681 2.78 -27.67 -16.63
CA LYS A 681 4.12 -27.52 -17.24
C LYS A 681 4.76 -26.24 -16.71
N PRO A 682 5.36 -26.28 -15.51
CA PRO A 682 5.99 -25.11 -14.93
C PRO A 682 7.06 -24.49 -15.80
#